data_ecdfd6ca3b080385d60553f191a050b8
#
_entry.id   ecdfd6ca3b080385d60553f191a050b8
#
_cell.length_a   1.000
_cell.length_b   1.000
_cell.length_c   1.000
_cell.angle_alpha   90.00
_cell.angle_beta   90.00
_cell.angle_gamma   90.00
#
_symmetry.space_group_name_H-M   'P 1'
#
loop_
_entity.id
_entity.type
_entity.pdbx_description
1 polymer ?
#
loop_
_entity_poly.entity_id
_entity_poly.type
_entity_poly.pdbx_seq_one_letter_code
_entity_poly.pdbx_strand_id
1 'polypeptide(L)'
;MLDGADCPVFQAMPVGSARDAWAASTRGLSAADLAMQVALPEFDGRLGTIPVAFKGETTDPATGLATRRLVPDPDGVAALADLVAGWIALASKPVAARRLALVMSDYPARGGRAGFAVGLDTPTSVDAIRELLAEAGYDIPSRHCERSEAIQGDVERDGSGLLRCARNDGQTLMAALTTGPANLILPLDAYRAWLATIPDEAREALIAAHGAPESDPACTDGAFCFRAVADGALTIALQPPRDSTPDRKARYHDPDAPPCHGYLAFYRALRETAGIDALIHLGTHGTTEWLPGKAVALSSSCWPRLVTQGLPVVYPYVVDDPGEAAPAKRRLSAVTLGHLPPPLAEIGASGETALLRDLVEEFSQAQVLDPRRADIVASEIRARAQANGLAESCGVTPDQPMSEALTRLDAHLCDIAELPFRDGLHVFGRSALDPVSAQAEREGLQRALDGRFVTPGPAGSPHRGRPDVLPTGRNLSTLDPRAIPTRAAARLGALAAQAVIARHLQDEGEPPRRIVMDLWASPTLRSGGEDIAHALALMGAAPLWDDASTRVTGFAITPLPRLAHPRIDVTVRISGAFRDTFPSQVALLDAAARAIAMLDEPDDWNEPAAARRRGEAGARVFGAAPGRYGAAVADRALDGDWSGRDELGAAYLAASSHAYGGPEGAAQADASFSARIRAADAFVHISDTAGRDILEASNAADVIGGLAAAAQSLGTAPVLYSLDSSNPEAPKARTVAEDIARIVHGRLTHPRWIASHLAHGWRGAAELAEAIDTLFVFAASTDAVSDGLFDAVFQAWCADAAVWSAIEAANAPAAEAIRARLAEAARRGLWTSRRNSVGAFLAGKPATREAAE
;
A
#
# COMPACT_ATOMS: atom_id res chain seq x y z
N MET A 1 27.44 -7.44 -16.19
CA MET A 1 27.78 -8.61 -17.08
C MET A 1 26.67 -8.88 -18.09
N LEU A 2 25.38 -8.76 -17.70
CA LEU A 2 24.25 -8.97 -18.63
C LEU A 2 23.97 -7.75 -19.52
N ASP A 3 24.43 -6.55 -19.14
CA ASP A 3 24.31 -5.31 -19.91
C ASP A 3 24.90 -5.44 -21.34
N GLY A 4 25.93 -6.27 -21.51
CA GLY A 4 26.54 -6.48 -22.82
C GLY A 4 25.67 -7.22 -23.83
N ALA A 5 24.59 -7.90 -23.37
CA ALA A 5 23.62 -8.55 -24.24
C ALA A 5 22.63 -7.55 -24.85
N ASP A 6 22.40 -6.43 -24.17
CA ASP A 6 21.44 -5.36 -24.49
C ASP A 6 20.04 -5.86 -24.94
N CYS A 7 19.60 -6.97 -24.35
CA CYS A 7 18.28 -7.56 -24.53
C CYS A 7 17.76 -8.11 -23.20
N PRO A 8 16.45 -8.30 -23.03
CA PRO A 8 15.90 -8.93 -21.83
C PRO A 8 16.49 -10.31 -21.59
N VAL A 9 16.85 -10.60 -20.35
CA VAL A 9 17.41 -11.89 -19.92
C VAL A 9 16.41 -12.59 -19.05
N PHE A 10 16.08 -13.84 -19.37
CA PHE A 10 15.06 -14.61 -18.68
C PHE A 10 15.66 -15.68 -17.78
N GLN A 11 15.05 -15.89 -16.64
CA GLN A 11 15.40 -16.95 -15.70
C GLN A 11 14.60 -18.21 -16.03
N ALA A 12 15.24 -19.19 -16.66
CA ALA A 12 14.70 -20.55 -16.76
C ALA A 12 14.91 -21.24 -15.40
N MET A 13 13.83 -21.56 -14.70
CA MET A 13 13.90 -21.94 -13.29
C MET A 13 13.82 -23.45 -13.09
N PRO A 14 14.91 -24.12 -12.66
CA PRO A 14 14.85 -25.48 -12.15
C PRO A 14 14.35 -25.45 -10.69
N VAL A 15 13.25 -26.12 -10.40
CA VAL A 15 12.64 -26.17 -9.07
C VAL A 15 13.23 -27.30 -8.24
N GLY A 16 13.60 -26.99 -7.01
CA GLY A 16 14.26 -27.93 -6.10
C GLY A 16 13.34 -28.99 -5.48
N SER A 17 12.02 -28.95 -5.74
CA SER A 17 11.03 -29.95 -5.29
C SER A 17 10.55 -30.82 -6.46
N ALA A 18 9.86 -31.91 -6.13
CA ALA A 18 9.12 -32.71 -7.11
C ALA A 18 7.94 -31.91 -7.68
N ARG A 19 7.51 -32.25 -8.92
CA ARG A 19 6.41 -31.57 -9.61
C ARG A 19 5.10 -31.60 -8.83
N ASP A 20 4.76 -32.75 -8.23
CA ASP A 20 3.52 -32.91 -7.46
C ASP A 20 3.51 -32.07 -6.17
N ALA A 21 4.66 -31.99 -5.49
CA ALA A 21 4.82 -31.14 -4.30
C ALA A 21 4.70 -29.64 -4.66
N TRP A 22 5.26 -29.22 -5.80
CA TRP A 22 5.06 -27.87 -6.32
C TRP A 22 3.60 -27.65 -6.74
N ALA A 23 2.97 -28.59 -7.41
CA ALA A 23 1.58 -28.47 -7.83
C ALA A 23 0.63 -28.26 -6.64
N ALA A 24 0.83 -28.99 -5.56
CA ALA A 24 0.03 -28.87 -4.33
C ALA A 24 0.32 -27.59 -3.52
N SER A 25 1.42 -26.87 -3.79
CA SER A 25 1.83 -25.69 -3.04
C SER A 25 1.17 -24.42 -3.58
N THR A 26 0.46 -23.66 -2.75
CA THR A 26 -0.03 -22.31 -3.09
C THR A 26 1.09 -21.28 -3.17
N ARG A 27 2.20 -21.47 -2.46
CA ARG A 27 3.39 -20.63 -2.54
C ARG A 27 4.17 -20.84 -3.83
N GLY A 28 4.31 -22.08 -4.30
CA GLY A 28 5.06 -22.47 -5.48
C GLY A 28 6.49 -22.90 -5.18
N LEU A 29 7.29 -22.14 -4.45
CA LEU A 29 8.71 -22.42 -4.18
C LEU A 29 9.01 -22.57 -2.69
N SER A 30 10.08 -23.33 -2.39
CA SER A 30 10.72 -23.31 -1.09
C SER A 30 11.40 -21.95 -0.82
N ALA A 31 11.66 -21.62 0.44
CA ALA A 31 12.38 -20.39 0.78
C ALA A 31 13.79 -20.34 0.15
N ALA A 32 14.45 -21.49 0.01
CA ALA A 32 15.76 -21.59 -0.63
C ALA A 32 15.66 -21.35 -2.14
N ASP A 33 14.69 -21.95 -2.82
CA ASP A 33 14.48 -21.73 -4.27
C ASP A 33 14.04 -20.30 -4.55
N LEU A 34 13.15 -19.71 -3.72
CA LEU A 34 12.75 -18.31 -3.84
C LEU A 34 13.97 -17.38 -3.83
N ALA A 35 14.88 -17.58 -2.89
CA ALA A 35 16.07 -16.76 -2.80
C ALA A 35 17.05 -17.00 -3.97
N MET A 36 17.31 -18.26 -4.32
CA MET A 36 18.34 -18.62 -5.31
C MET A 36 17.88 -18.48 -6.75
N GLN A 37 16.60 -18.75 -7.02
CA GLN A 37 16.07 -18.81 -8.38
C GLN A 37 15.25 -17.57 -8.77
N VAL A 38 14.90 -16.72 -7.78
CA VAL A 38 14.11 -15.51 -8.00
C VAL A 38 14.86 -14.26 -7.50
N ALA A 39 15.05 -14.10 -6.18
CA ALA A 39 15.61 -12.87 -5.62
C ALA A 39 17.03 -12.56 -6.12
N LEU A 40 17.95 -13.52 -6.13
CA LEU A 40 19.30 -13.30 -6.65
C LEU A 40 19.34 -13.00 -8.16
N PRO A 41 18.62 -13.72 -9.04
CA PRO A 41 18.52 -13.36 -10.45
C PRO A 41 17.92 -11.96 -10.71
N GLU A 42 17.01 -11.49 -9.85
CA GLU A 42 16.46 -10.12 -9.94
C GLU A 42 17.56 -9.05 -9.77
N PHE A 43 18.58 -9.28 -8.94
CA PHE A 43 19.73 -8.37 -8.83
C PHE A 43 20.53 -8.26 -10.12
N ASP A 44 20.53 -9.30 -10.94
CA ASP A 44 21.16 -9.31 -12.27
C ASP A 44 20.24 -8.72 -13.34
N GLY A 45 19.00 -8.31 -13.01
CA GLY A 45 18.00 -7.78 -13.94
C GLY A 45 17.27 -8.86 -14.74
N ARG A 46 17.33 -10.13 -14.34
CA ARG A 46 16.61 -11.20 -15.02
C ARG A 46 15.12 -11.11 -14.80
N LEU A 47 14.38 -11.50 -15.83
CA LEU A 47 12.91 -11.53 -15.84
C LEU A 47 12.38 -12.98 -15.81
N GLY A 48 11.14 -13.12 -15.43
CA GLY A 48 10.41 -14.38 -15.46
C GLY A 48 10.69 -15.24 -14.22
N THR A 49 9.65 -15.93 -13.79
CA THR A 49 9.69 -16.91 -12.70
C THR A 49 8.96 -18.17 -13.13
N ILE A 50 9.27 -18.66 -14.34
CA ILE A 50 8.59 -19.80 -14.95
C ILE A 50 9.38 -21.08 -14.67
N PRO A 51 8.79 -22.06 -13.97
CA PRO A 51 9.45 -23.34 -13.72
C PRO A 51 9.53 -24.14 -15.03
N VAL A 52 10.74 -24.55 -15.39
CA VAL A 52 11.00 -25.33 -16.62
C VAL A 52 11.45 -26.76 -16.34
N ALA A 53 11.79 -27.08 -15.09
CA ALA A 53 12.17 -28.42 -14.69
C ALA A 53 11.94 -28.63 -13.19
N PHE A 54 11.72 -29.88 -12.80
CA PHE A 54 11.50 -30.30 -11.41
C PHE A 54 12.44 -31.45 -11.02
N LYS A 55 12.69 -31.64 -9.72
CA LYS A 55 13.39 -32.83 -9.23
C LYS A 55 12.56 -34.07 -9.47
N GLY A 56 13.11 -35.02 -10.23
CA GLY A 56 12.57 -36.35 -10.36
C GLY A 56 13.52 -37.36 -9.72
N GLU A 57 12.98 -38.46 -9.25
CA GLU A 57 13.73 -39.64 -8.79
C GLU A 57 13.50 -40.78 -9.77
N THR A 58 14.55 -41.39 -10.21
CA THR A 58 14.53 -42.57 -11.11
C THR A 58 15.33 -43.64 -10.45
N THR A 59 14.71 -44.79 -10.18
CA THR A 59 15.42 -45.98 -9.71
C THR A 59 15.87 -46.78 -10.90
N ASP A 60 17.16 -47.03 -10.99
CA ASP A 60 17.72 -47.95 -11.99
C ASP A 60 17.21 -49.37 -11.70
N PRO A 61 16.45 -49.98 -12.62
CA PRO A 61 15.87 -51.29 -12.37
C PRO A 61 16.91 -52.41 -12.24
N ALA A 62 18.09 -52.22 -12.76
CA ALA A 62 19.18 -53.25 -12.73
C ALA A 62 19.98 -53.22 -11.42
N THR A 63 20.16 -52.03 -10.84
CA THR A 63 20.99 -51.80 -9.65
C THR A 63 20.19 -51.48 -8.38
N GLY A 64 18.91 -51.11 -8.53
CA GLY A 64 18.09 -50.56 -7.44
C GLY A 64 18.54 -49.18 -6.96
N LEU A 65 19.51 -48.54 -7.64
CA LEU A 65 20.05 -47.23 -7.26
C LEU A 65 19.05 -46.12 -7.59
N ALA A 66 18.59 -45.38 -6.60
CA ALA A 66 17.81 -44.19 -6.81
C ALA A 66 18.72 -43.00 -7.20
N THR A 67 18.50 -42.46 -8.39
CA THR A 67 19.18 -41.25 -8.88
C THR A 67 18.21 -40.09 -8.95
N ARG A 68 18.67 -38.94 -8.48
CA ARG A 68 17.92 -37.69 -8.58
C ARG A 68 18.41 -36.88 -9.77
N ARG A 69 17.50 -36.47 -10.65
CA ARG A 69 17.77 -35.65 -11.82
C ARG A 69 16.71 -34.58 -12.00
N LEU A 70 17.03 -33.52 -12.73
CA LEU A 70 16.05 -32.56 -13.21
C LEU A 70 15.29 -33.17 -14.38
N VAL A 71 13.94 -33.12 -14.30
CA VAL A 71 13.04 -33.56 -15.35
C VAL A 71 12.41 -32.32 -15.97
N PRO A 72 12.56 -32.05 -17.28
CA PRO A 72 11.91 -30.93 -17.93
C PRO A 72 10.39 -30.96 -17.78
N ASP A 73 9.79 -29.78 -17.61
CA ASP A 73 8.35 -29.59 -17.62
C ASP A 73 7.93 -28.97 -18.97
N PRO A 74 7.26 -29.72 -19.86
CA PRO A 74 6.91 -29.24 -21.19
C PRO A 74 6.07 -27.96 -21.18
N ASP A 75 5.12 -27.82 -20.22
CA ASP A 75 4.26 -26.65 -20.10
C ASP A 75 5.05 -25.40 -19.69
N GLY A 76 6.00 -25.56 -18.76
CA GLY A 76 6.87 -24.47 -18.36
C GLY A 76 7.84 -24.05 -19.45
N VAL A 77 8.40 -25.01 -20.20
CA VAL A 77 9.27 -24.74 -21.35
C VAL A 77 8.49 -23.97 -22.44
N ALA A 78 7.29 -24.43 -22.79
CA ALA A 78 6.44 -23.73 -23.76
C ALA A 78 6.11 -22.30 -23.32
N ALA A 79 5.72 -22.11 -22.06
CA ALA A 79 5.41 -20.78 -21.54
C ALA A 79 6.60 -19.81 -21.54
N LEU A 80 7.80 -20.31 -21.20
CA LEU A 80 9.00 -19.48 -21.29
C LEU A 80 9.31 -19.12 -22.74
N ALA A 81 9.14 -20.08 -23.67
CA ALA A 81 9.31 -19.84 -25.09
C ALA A 81 8.33 -18.79 -25.63
N ASP A 82 7.06 -18.84 -25.24
CA ASP A 82 6.04 -17.85 -25.61
C ASP A 82 6.40 -16.45 -25.07
N LEU A 83 6.86 -16.35 -23.83
CA LEU A 83 7.28 -15.08 -23.23
C LEU A 83 8.47 -14.49 -23.99
N VAL A 84 9.48 -15.31 -24.28
CA VAL A 84 10.67 -14.88 -25.06
C VAL A 84 10.27 -14.47 -26.47
N ALA A 85 9.37 -15.22 -27.12
CA ALA A 85 8.86 -14.90 -28.46
C ALA A 85 8.13 -13.56 -28.49
N GLY A 86 7.32 -13.23 -27.45
CA GLY A 86 6.67 -11.93 -27.32
C GLY A 86 7.68 -10.77 -27.28
N TRP A 87 8.74 -10.89 -26.48
CA TRP A 87 9.79 -9.87 -26.42
C TRP A 87 10.61 -9.76 -27.73
N ILE A 88 10.88 -10.87 -28.40
CA ILE A 88 11.54 -10.86 -29.71
C ILE A 88 10.65 -10.18 -30.77
N ALA A 89 9.36 -10.48 -30.77
CA ALA A 89 8.41 -9.85 -31.69
C ALA A 89 8.36 -8.34 -31.49
N LEU A 90 8.27 -7.86 -30.23
CA LEU A 90 8.32 -6.44 -29.89
C LEU A 90 9.61 -5.79 -30.39
N ALA A 91 10.78 -6.37 -30.08
CA ALA A 91 12.08 -5.82 -30.45
C ALA A 91 12.29 -5.78 -31.97
N SER A 92 11.78 -6.78 -32.69
CA SER A 92 11.98 -6.90 -34.14
C SER A 92 11.06 -6.00 -34.95
N LYS A 93 9.97 -5.49 -34.35
CA LYS A 93 8.98 -4.70 -35.06
C LYS A 93 9.46 -3.23 -35.17
N PRO A 94 9.36 -2.57 -36.33
CA PRO A 94 9.66 -1.14 -36.44
C PRO A 94 8.82 -0.30 -35.45
N VAL A 95 9.41 0.72 -34.85
CA VAL A 95 8.78 1.51 -33.78
C VAL A 95 7.41 2.07 -34.23
N ALA A 96 7.33 2.63 -35.42
CA ALA A 96 6.07 3.17 -35.97
C ALA A 96 4.97 2.11 -36.21
N ALA A 97 5.33 0.83 -36.26
CA ALA A 97 4.38 -0.25 -36.46
C ALA A 97 3.99 -0.94 -35.13
N ARG A 98 4.66 -0.64 -34.01
CA ARG A 98 4.34 -1.22 -32.71
C ARG A 98 3.03 -0.63 -32.18
N ARG A 99 2.23 -1.48 -31.56
CA ARG A 99 0.99 -1.09 -30.88
C ARG A 99 1.09 -1.39 -29.40
N LEU A 100 0.71 -0.43 -28.57
CA LEU A 100 0.84 -0.51 -27.13
C LEU A 100 -0.54 -0.34 -26.47
N ALA A 101 -0.75 -0.99 -25.34
CA ALA A 101 -1.79 -0.60 -24.41
C ALA A 101 -1.18 0.04 -23.17
N LEU A 102 -1.77 1.13 -22.72
CA LEU A 102 -1.52 1.70 -21.39
C LEU A 102 -2.79 1.52 -20.55
N VAL A 103 -2.70 0.68 -19.55
CA VAL A 103 -3.81 0.37 -18.65
C VAL A 103 -3.55 0.99 -17.29
N MET A 104 -4.42 1.94 -16.90
CA MET A 104 -4.38 2.51 -15.55
C MET A 104 -5.13 1.60 -14.59
N SER A 105 -4.59 1.46 -13.38
CA SER A 105 -5.25 0.75 -12.29
C SER A 105 -6.56 1.45 -11.89
N ASP A 106 -7.58 0.69 -11.53
CA ASP A 106 -8.86 1.18 -11.00
C ASP A 106 -9.25 0.44 -9.73
N TYR A 107 -8.33 0.38 -8.78
CA TYR A 107 -8.54 -0.23 -7.47
C TYR A 107 -8.08 0.71 -6.35
N PRO A 108 -8.88 0.88 -5.29
CA PRO A 108 -10.29 0.47 -5.18
C PRO A 108 -11.21 1.34 -6.06
N ALA A 109 -12.09 0.70 -6.84
CA ALA A 109 -13.06 1.39 -7.72
C ALA A 109 -14.14 2.09 -6.87
N ARG A 110 -13.83 3.28 -6.35
CA ARG A 110 -14.70 4.10 -5.50
C ARG A 110 -14.73 5.54 -6.00
N GLY A 111 -15.81 6.25 -5.74
CA GLY A 111 -16.11 7.61 -6.14
C GLY A 111 -14.94 8.51 -6.48
N GLY A 112 -14.69 8.72 -7.78
CA GLY A 112 -13.64 9.61 -8.28
C GLY A 112 -12.22 9.07 -8.22
N ARG A 113 -11.98 7.80 -7.84
CA ARG A 113 -10.63 7.22 -7.73
C ARG A 113 -10.17 6.45 -8.94
N ALA A 114 -10.90 6.51 -10.06
CA ALA A 114 -10.47 5.88 -11.30
C ALA A 114 -9.05 6.31 -11.68
N GLY A 115 -8.19 5.36 -12.04
CA GLY A 115 -6.79 5.60 -12.30
C GLY A 115 -5.94 5.84 -11.05
N PHE A 116 -6.34 5.34 -9.88
CA PHE A 116 -5.61 5.53 -8.64
C PHE A 116 -4.22 4.87 -8.66
N ALA A 117 -3.23 5.60 -8.18
CA ALA A 117 -1.89 5.10 -7.88
C ALA A 117 -1.30 5.86 -6.70
N VAL A 118 -0.62 5.17 -5.80
CA VAL A 118 0.00 5.79 -4.63
C VAL A 118 1.08 6.78 -5.06
N GLY A 119 0.86 8.07 -4.77
CA GLY A 119 1.84 9.12 -5.04
C GLY A 119 2.05 9.48 -6.51
N LEU A 120 1.30 8.90 -7.46
CA LEU A 120 1.46 9.16 -8.89
C LEU A 120 0.23 9.87 -9.47
N ASP A 121 0.45 10.94 -10.20
CA ASP A 121 -0.55 11.56 -11.07
C ASP A 121 -0.65 10.77 -12.38
N THR A 122 -1.53 9.77 -12.41
CA THR A 122 -1.65 8.87 -13.54
C THR A 122 -2.15 9.54 -14.82
N PRO A 123 -3.18 10.42 -14.83
CA PRO A 123 -3.60 11.10 -16.05
C PRO A 123 -2.49 11.97 -16.67
N THR A 124 -1.80 12.77 -15.85
CA THR A 124 -0.68 13.59 -16.35
C THR A 124 0.52 12.73 -16.76
N SER A 125 0.73 11.58 -16.08
CA SER A 125 1.76 10.61 -16.48
C SER A 125 1.44 9.95 -17.82
N VAL A 126 0.15 9.68 -18.13
CA VAL A 126 -0.27 9.22 -19.46
C VAL A 126 0.14 10.22 -20.52
N ASP A 127 -0.09 11.52 -20.31
CA ASP A 127 0.31 12.56 -21.27
C ASP A 127 1.84 12.62 -21.46
N ALA A 128 2.59 12.50 -20.34
CA ALA A 128 4.05 12.47 -20.40
C ALA A 128 4.59 11.23 -21.17
N ILE A 129 3.97 10.07 -20.97
CA ILE A 129 4.30 8.84 -21.69
C ILE A 129 3.93 8.96 -23.18
N ARG A 130 2.79 9.56 -23.52
CA ARG A 130 2.38 9.83 -24.91
C ARG A 130 3.41 10.70 -25.62
N GLU A 131 3.84 11.80 -25.00
CA GLU A 131 4.88 12.67 -25.54
C GLU A 131 6.19 11.90 -25.79
N LEU A 132 6.64 11.12 -24.81
CA LEU A 132 7.82 10.27 -24.92
C LEU A 132 7.71 9.31 -26.10
N LEU A 133 6.57 8.63 -26.26
CA LEU A 133 6.35 7.67 -27.35
C LEU A 133 6.32 8.37 -28.72
N ALA A 134 5.70 9.54 -28.81
CA ALA A 134 5.70 10.35 -30.04
C ALA A 134 7.14 10.78 -30.41
N GLU A 135 7.92 11.26 -29.44
CA GLU A 135 9.35 11.61 -29.62
C GLU A 135 10.19 10.40 -30.05
N ALA A 136 9.87 9.21 -29.55
CA ALA A 136 10.53 7.96 -29.91
C ALA A 136 10.13 7.42 -31.30
N GLY A 137 9.17 8.06 -31.99
CA GLY A 137 8.76 7.69 -33.35
C GLY A 137 7.62 6.68 -33.43
N TYR A 138 6.86 6.47 -32.35
CA TYR A 138 5.58 5.75 -32.42
C TYR A 138 4.55 6.57 -33.22
N ASP A 139 3.64 5.88 -33.89
CA ASP A 139 2.55 6.54 -34.64
C ASP A 139 1.48 7.07 -33.66
N ILE A 140 1.81 8.15 -33.00
CA ILE A 140 0.92 8.86 -32.05
C ILE A 140 0.69 10.26 -32.61
N PRO A 141 -0.58 10.67 -32.83
CA PRO A 141 -0.89 12.00 -33.33
C PRO A 141 -0.29 13.09 -32.42
N SER A 142 0.50 14.01 -33.02
CA SER A 142 0.95 15.20 -32.30
C SER A 142 -0.27 16.09 -32.05
N ARG A 143 -0.71 16.19 -30.81
CA ARG A 143 -1.61 17.29 -30.42
C ARG A 143 -0.78 18.56 -30.39
N HIS A 144 -0.76 19.29 -31.51
CA HIS A 144 -0.30 20.67 -31.45
C HIS A 144 -1.28 21.40 -30.54
N CYS A 145 -0.90 21.67 -29.30
CA CYS A 145 -1.38 22.86 -28.62
C CYS A 145 -0.96 24.02 -29.47
N GLU A 146 -1.90 24.66 -30.19
CA GLU A 146 -1.67 25.93 -30.86
C GLU A 146 -1.30 26.94 -29.77
N ARG A 147 0.00 27.09 -29.54
CA ARG A 147 0.57 28.11 -28.65
C ARG A 147 0.25 29.53 -29.10
N SER A 148 -0.40 29.67 -30.27
CA SER A 148 -0.62 30.95 -30.96
C SER A 148 -1.90 31.68 -30.56
N GLU A 149 -2.94 31.03 -30.04
CA GLU A 149 -4.19 31.71 -29.71
C GLU A 149 -4.33 32.11 -28.22
N ALA A 150 -3.45 31.64 -27.33
CA ALA A 150 -3.49 31.99 -25.90
C ALA A 150 -2.74 33.30 -25.54
N ILE A 151 -2.16 34.02 -26.52
CA ILE A 151 -1.31 35.21 -26.25
C ILE A 151 -2.05 36.54 -26.49
N GLN A 152 -3.30 36.56 -26.95
CA GLN A 152 -4.06 37.81 -27.19
C GLN A 152 -5.27 38.05 -26.25
N GLY A 153 -5.32 37.44 -25.10
CA GLY A 153 -6.27 37.80 -24.04
C GLY A 153 -5.50 38.29 -22.81
N ASP A 154 -5.83 39.47 -22.31
CA ASP A 154 -5.30 40.06 -21.08
C ASP A 154 -5.36 39.04 -19.95
N VAL A 155 -4.23 38.52 -19.53
CA VAL A 155 -4.09 37.58 -18.39
C VAL A 155 -3.39 38.32 -17.28
N GLU A 156 -4.13 38.67 -16.25
CA GLU A 156 -3.57 39.04 -14.96
C GLU A 156 -2.61 37.92 -14.51
N ARG A 157 -1.36 38.30 -14.32
CA ARG A 157 -0.29 37.43 -13.86
C ARG A 157 -0.44 37.14 -12.36
N ASP A 158 -1.07 36.05 -11.99
CA ASP A 158 -0.69 35.38 -10.77
C ASP A 158 0.31 34.26 -11.13
N GLY A 159 1.25 33.98 -10.22
CA GLY A 159 2.47 33.19 -10.48
C GLY A 159 2.29 31.70 -10.85
N SER A 160 1.13 31.28 -11.38
CA SER A 160 0.79 29.87 -11.70
C SER A 160 0.66 29.54 -13.20
N GLY A 161 1.20 30.37 -14.08
CA GLY A 161 0.98 30.35 -15.53
C GLY A 161 1.39 29.08 -16.31
N LEU A 162 1.89 28.04 -15.68
CA LEU A 162 2.32 26.79 -16.33
C LEU A 162 1.29 25.63 -16.25
N LEU A 163 0.20 25.78 -15.54
CA LEU A 163 -0.68 24.68 -15.15
C LEU A 163 -2.03 24.59 -15.90
N ARG A 164 -2.42 25.58 -16.69
CA ARG A 164 -3.77 25.61 -17.29
C ARG A 164 -3.98 24.66 -18.48
N CYS A 165 -2.97 24.39 -19.28
CA CYS A 165 -3.11 23.45 -20.41
C CYS A 165 -3.16 21.98 -19.98
N ALA A 166 -2.41 21.61 -18.96
CA ALA A 166 -2.36 20.23 -18.44
C ALA A 166 -3.67 19.80 -17.75
N ARG A 167 -4.43 20.73 -17.16
CA ARG A 167 -5.66 20.42 -16.40
C ARG A 167 -6.82 19.95 -17.28
N ASN A 168 -6.95 20.45 -18.49
CA ASN A 168 -8.08 20.09 -19.36
C ASN A 168 -7.90 18.72 -20.01
N ASP A 169 -6.68 18.31 -20.34
CA ASP A 169 -6.43 17.06 -21.06
C ASP A 169 -6.64 15.84 -20.18
N GLY A 170 -6.15 15.86 -18.93
CA GLY A 170 -6.37 14.79 -17.97
C GLY A 170 -7.85 14.60 -17.60
N GLN A 171 -8.60 15.67 -17.41
CA GLN A 171 -10.04 15.61 -17.16
C GLN A 171 -10.82 15.05 -18.36
N THR A 172 -10.46 15.47 -19.57
CA THR A 172 -11.05 14.98 -20.82
C THR A 172 -10.78 13.48 -20.99
N LEU A 173 -9.54 13.03 -20.68
CA LEU A 173 -9.16 11.62 -20.71
C LEU A 173 -10.01 10.82 -19.71
N MET A 174 -10.08 11.25 -18.46
CA MET A 174 -10.83 10.54 -17.42
C MET A 174 -12.32 10.50 -17.72
N ALA A 175 -12.91 11.59 -18.26
CA ALA A 175 -14.30 11.58 -18.71
C ALA A 175 -14.54 10.56 -19.84
N ALA A 176 -13.66 10.50 -20.83
CA ALA A 176 -13.76 9.52 -21.91
C ALA A 176 -13.70 8.08 -21.41
N LEU A 177 -12.84 7.80 -20.43
CA LEU A 177 -12.63 6.46 -19.88
C LEU A 177 -13.73 6.05 -18.87
N THR A 178 -14.38 7.00 -18.19
CA THR A 178 -15.40 6.69 -17.17
C THR A 178 -16.83 6.78 -17.71
N THR A 179 -17.12 7.73 -18.59
CA THR A 179 -18.48 8.02 -19.08
C THR A 179 -18.60 7.99 -20.60
N GLY A 180 -17.50 7.90 -21.34
CA GLY A 180 -17.48 7.82 -22.79
C GLY A 180 -18.12 6.55 -23.36
N PRO A 181 -18.29 6.45 -24.68
CA PRO A 181 -18.81 5.26 -25.33
C PRO A 181 -17.80 4.10 -25.26
N ALA A 182 -18.31 2.87 -25.17
CA ALA A 182 -17.48 1.68 -25.32
C ALA A 182 -17.08 1.50 -26.80
N ASN A 183 -15.78 1.38 -27.04
CA ASN A 183 -15.21 1.31 -28.39
C ASN A 183 -14.17 0.22 -28.58
N LEU A 184 -13.73 -0.43 -27.50
CA LEU A 184 -12.91 -1.64 -27.54
C LEU A 184 -13.84 -2.85 -27.41
N ILE A 185 -14.06 -3.55 -28.54
CA ILE A 185 -15.10 -4.57 -28.66
C ILE A 185 -14.47 -5.91 -28.99
N LEU A 186 -14.82 -6.95 -28.23
CA LEU A 186 -14.46 -8.34 -28.51
C LEU A 186 -15.71 -9.16 -28.78
N PRO A 187 -15.87 -9.76 -30.00
CA PRO A 187 -16.98 -10.65 -30.29
C PRO A 187 -17.01 -11.86 -29.32
N LEU A 188 -18.21 -12.22 -28.87
CA LEU A 188 -18.39 -13.32 -27.92
C LEU A 188 -17.81 -14.64 -28.46
N ASP A 189 -17.94 -14.90 -29.76
CA ASP A 189 -17.41 -16.12 -30.37
C ASP A 189 -15.87 -16.16 -30.37
N ALA A 190 -15.20 -14.99 -30.50
CA ALA A 190 -13.74 -14.91 -30.35
C ALA A 190 -13.33 -15.21 -28.90
N TYR A 191 -14.08 -14.67 -27.94
CA TYR A 191 -13.84 -14.99 -26.53
C TYR A 191 -14.06 -16.47 -26.21
N ARG A 192 -15.12 -17.07 -26.72
CA ARG A 192 -15.42 -18.51 -26.55
C ARG A 192 -14.32 -19.38 -27.16
N ALA A 193 -13.85 -19.02 -28.35
CA ALA A 193 -12.74 -19.73 -29.01
C ALA A 193 -11.49 -19.73 -28.14
N TRP A 194 -11.13 -18.59 -27.57
CA TRP A 194 -10.03 -18.51 -26.61
C TRP A 194 -10.31 -19.29 -25.32
N LEU A 195 -11.50 -19.16 -24.74
CA LEU A 195 -11.89 -19.85 -23.50
C LEU A 195 -11.77 -21.38 -23.63
N ALA A 196 -11.96 -21.91 -24.83
CA ALA A 196 -11.77 -23.34 -25.12
C ALA A 196 -10.30 -23.77 -25.13
N THR A 197 -9.34 -22.82 -25.16
CA THR A 197 -7.89 -23.11 -25.17
C THR A 197 -7.24 -23.10 -23.80
N ILE A 198 -7.90 -22.53 -22.78
CA ILE A 198 -7.32 -22.51 -21.42
C ILE A 198 -7.47 -23.87 -20.74
N PRO A 199 -6.67 -24.19 -19.71
CA PRO A 199 -6.75 -25.45 -18.98
C PRO A 199 -8.17 -25.74 -18.46
N ASP A 200 -8.61 -26.97 -18.55
CA ASP A 200 -9.96 -27.40 -18.15
C ASP A 200 -10.29 -27.01 -16.71
N GLU A 201 -9.35 -27.19 -15.78
CA GLU A 201 -9.48 -26.79 -14.38
C GLU A 201 -9.85 -25.31 -14.23
N ALA A 202 -9.14 -24.42 -14.94
CA ALA A 202 -9.41 -22.99 -14.90
C ALA A 202 -10.75 -22.63 -15.54
N ARG A 203 -11.07 -23.27 -16.67
CA ARG A 203 -12.35 -23.08 -17.37
C ARG A 203 -13.53 -23.52 -16.52
N GLU A 204 -13.46 -24.68 -15.90
CA GLU A 204 -14.50 -25.20 -15.02
C GLU A 204 -14.70 -24.32 -13.79
N ALA A 205 -13.62 -23.87 -13.14
CA ALA A 205 -13.67 -22.94 -12.02
C ALA A 205 -14.32 -21.61 -12.41
N LEU A 206 -14.01 -21.07 -13.58
CA LEU A 206 -14.58 -19.82 -14.10
C LEU A 206 -16.09 -19.96 -14.33
N ILE A 207 -16.52 -21.02 -15.01
CA ILE A 207 -17.93 -21.28 -15.30
C ILE A 207 -18.71 -21.55 -14.01
N ALA A 208 -18.13 -22.29 -13.07
CA ALA A 208 -18.75 -22.54 -11.77
C ALA A 208 -18.96 -21.25 -10.96
N ALA A 209 -18.03 -20.30 -11.05
CA ALA A 209 -18.09 -19.05 -10.29
C ALA A 209 -18.99 -17.98 -10.94
N HIS A 210 -19.00 -17.87 -12.27
CA HIS A 210 -19.61 -16.75 -13.01
C HIS A 210 -20.64 -17.17 -14.05
N GLY A 211 -20.88 -18.47 -14.23
CA GLY A 211 -21.81 -18.97 -15.24
C GLY A 211 -21.26 -18.89 -16.66
N ALA A 212 -22.16 -18.75 -17.64
CA ALA A 212 -21.80 -18.64 -19.05
C ALA A 212 -21.33 -17.22 -19.40
N PRO A 213 -20.40 -17.05 -20.36
CA PRO A 213 -19.88 -15.73 -20.74
C PRO A 213 -20.93 -14.68 -21.10
N GLU A 214 -22.07 -15.11 -21.65
CA GLU A 214 -23.20 -14.26 -22.04
C GLU A 214 -23.87 -13.58 -20.84
N SER A 215 -23.76 -14.16 -19.67
CA SER A 215 -24.35 -13.60 -18.44
C SER A 215 -23.52 -12.51 -17.78
N ASP A 216 -22.29 -12.29 -18.26
CA ASP A 216 -21.43 -11.24 -17.73
C ASP A 216 -21.97 -9.85 -18.13
N PRO A 217 -22.08 -8.89 -17.19
CA PRO A 217 -22.59 -7.54 -17.48
C PRO A 217 -21.82 -6.78 -18.58
N ALA A 218 -20.55 -7.10 -18.80
CA ALA A 218 -19.75 -6.51 -19.87
C ALA A 218 -20.07 -7.10 -21.25
N CYS A 219 -20.85 -8.19 -21.33
CA CYS A 219 -21.30 -8.81 -22.57
C CYS A 219 -22.66 -8.25 -22.96
N THR A 220 -22.71 -7.43 -24.00
CA THR A 220 -23.94 -6.84 -24.55
C THR A 220 -24.01 -7.13 -26.05
N ASP A 221 -25.20 -7.47 -26.56
CA ASP A 221 -25.45 -7.71 -28.00
C ASP A 221 -24.47 -8.71 -28.66
N GLY A 222 -24.05 -9.74 -27.93
CA GLY A 222 -23.13 -10.76 -28.44
C GLY A 222 -21.66 -10.34 -28.53
N ALA A 223 -21.24 -9.31 -27.77
CA ALA A 223 -19.85 -8.87 -27.67
C ALA A 223 -19.54 -8.31 -26.28
N PHE A 224 -18.29 -8.43 -25.87
CA PHE A 224 -17.76 -7.72 -24.71
C PHE A 224 -17.34 -6.31 -25.13
N CYS A 225 -17.81 -5.29 -24.39
CA CYS A 225 -17.65 -3.89 -24.74
C CYS A 225 -16.95 -3.11 -23.62
N PHE A 226 -15.82 -2.44 -23.95
CA PHE A 226 -15.03 -1.69 -23.00
C PHE A 226 -14.77 -0.27 -23.48
N ARG A 227 -14.56 0.67 -22.53
CA ARG A 227 -14.15 2.04 -22.83
C ARG A 227 -12.64 2.09 -22.97
N ALA A 228 -12.18 2.67 -24.06
CA ALA A 228 -10.76 2.94 -24.30
C ALA A 228 -10.62 4.23 -25.14
N VAL A 229 -9.45 4.85 -25.02
CA VAL A 229 -9.05 5.94 -25.93
C VAL A 229 -7.99 5.41 -26.86
N ALA A 230 -8.33 5.31 -28.15
CA ALA A 230 -7.37 4.96 -29.19
C ALA A 230 -6.66 6.25 -29.67
N ASP A 231 -5.34 6.28 -29.52
CA ASP A 231 -4.51 7.42 -29.88
C ASP A 231 -3.33 6.94 -30.75
N GLY A 232 -3.63 6.70 -32.02
CA GLY A 232 -2.69 6.12 -32.96
C GLY A 232 -2.26 4.71 -32.54
N ALA A 233 -0.98 4.55 -32.27
CA ALA A 233 -0.37 3.28 -31.81
C ALA A 233 -0.66 2.94 -30.33
N LEU A 234 -1.24 3.86 -29.57
CA LEU A 234 -1.49 3.69 -28.12
C LEU A 234 -2.99 3.53 -27.84
N THR A 235 -3.35 2.46 -27.16
CA THR A 235 -4.69 2.24 -26.59
C THR A 235 -4.63 2.51 -25.09
N ILE A 236 -5.36 3.50 -24.61
CA ILE A 236 -5.42 3.88 -23.20
C ILE A 236 -6.74 3.39 -22.60
N ALA A 237 -6.69 2.70 -21.46
CA ALA A 237 -7.89 2.16 -20.81
C ALA A 237 -7.76 2.14 -19.29
N LEU A 238 -8.89 2.01 -18.59
CA LEU A 238 -8.96 1.67 -17.18
C LEU A 238 -9.09 0.16 -17.03
N GLN A 239 -8.42 -0.40 -16.03
CA GLN A 239 -8.56 -1.82 -15.69
C GLN A 239 -10.00 -2.10 -15.21
N PRO A 240 -10.72 -3.06 -15.78
CA PRO A 240 -12.07 -3.38 -15.32
C PRO A 240 -12.04 -4.08 -13.94
N PRO A 241 -13.16 -4.08 -13.20
CA PRO A 241 -13.26 -4.83 -11.97
C PRO A 241 -13.08 -6.33 -12.20
N ARG A 242 -12.33 -7.01 -11.31
CA ARG A 242 -12.10 -8.47 -11.44
C ARG A 242 -13.31 -9.32 -11.11
N ASP A 243 -14.34 -8.76 -10.48
CA ASP A 243 -15.61 -9.42 -10.13
C ASP A 243 -16.78 -8.48 -10.45
N SER A 244 -17.80 -9.01 -11.08
CA SER A 244 -19.03 -8.31 -11.48
C SER A 244 -20.21 -8.56 -10.54
N THR A 245 -20.01 -9.38 -9.49
CA THR A 245 -21.10 -9.73 -8.54
C THR A 245 -21.34 -8.59 -7.52
N PRO A 246 -22.52 -8.53 -6.87
CA PRO A 246 -22.79 -7.59 -5.79
C PRO A 246 -21.78 -7.71 -4.63
N ASP A 247 -21.32 -8.93 -4.31
CA ASP A 247 -20.34 -9.24 -3.29
C ASP A 247 -18.89 -9.13 -3.78
N ARG A 248 -18.68 -8.42 -4.89
CA ARG A 248 -17.37 -8.30 -5.58
C ARG A 248 -16.22 -7.95 -4.65
N LYS A 249 -16.47 -7.14 -3.61
CA LYS A 249 -15.44 -6.66 -2.69
C LYS A 249 -14.95 -7.74 -1.74
N ALA A 250 -15.87 -8.52 -1.17
CA ALA A 250 -15.50 -9.67 -0.32
C ALA A 250 -14.70 -10.71 -1.12
N ARG A 251 -14.97 -10.83 -2.44
CA ARG A 251 -14.29 -11.76 -3.35
C ARG A 251 -12.98 -11.21 -3.94
N TYR A 252 -12.73 -9.92 -3.81
CA TYR A 252 -11.54 -9.28 -4.38
C TYR A 252 -10.22 -9.85 -3.81
N HIS A 253 -10.25 -10.24 -2.54
CA HIS A 253 -9.12 -10.86 -1.86
C HIS A 253 -9.27 -12.37 -1.67
N ASP A 254 -10.26 -12.99 -2.34
CA ASP A 254 -10.46 -14.42 -2.30
C ASP A 254 -9.46 -15.12 -3.25
N PRO A 255 -8.55 -15.97 -2.72
CA PRO A 255 -7.53 -16.65 -3.53
C PRO A 255 -8.13 -17.72 -4.46
N ASP A 256 -9.37 -18.15 -4.22
CA ASP A 256 -10.03 -19.19 -4.96
C ASP A 256 -11.07 -18.62 -5.96
N ALA A 257 -11.38 -17.31 -5.86
CA ALA A 257 -12.34 -16.68 -6.74
C ALA A 257 -11.70 -16.29 -8.09
N PRO A 258 -12.01 -16.96 -9.21
CA PRO A 258 -11.52 -16.58 -10.52
C PRO A 258 -12.00 -15.17 -10.89
N PRO A 259 -11.28 -14.44 -11.77
CA PRO A 259 -11.78 -13.18 -12.31
C PRO A 259 -13.01 -13.42 -13.19
N CYS A 260 -13.91 -12.44 -13.32
CA CYS A 260 -15.09 -12.56 -14.18
C CYS A 260 -14.73 -12.61 -15.68
N HIS A 261 -15.70 -13.03 -16.51
CA HIS A 261 -15.49 -13.10 -17.96
C HIS A 261 -15.13 -11.74 -18.57
N GLY A 262 -15.77 -10.67 -18.10
CA GLY A 262 -15.48 -9.29 -18.55
C GLY A 262 -14.02 -8.89 -18.30
N TYR A 263 -13.45 -9.27 -17.15
CA TYR A 263 -12.05 -9.00 -16.87
C TYR A 263 -11.10 -9.70 -17.86
N LEU A 264 -11.33 -10.98 -18.13
CA LEU A 264 -10.52 -11.75 -19.08
C LEU A 264 -10.72 -11.27 -20.52
N ALA A 265 -11.97 -10.98 -20.89
CA ALA A 265 -12.33 -10.47 -22.20
C ALA A 265 -11.67 -9.11 -22.49
N PHE A 266 -11.47 -8.25 -21.48
CA PHE A 266 -10.77 -6.98 -21.63
C PHE A 266 -9.33 -7.16 -22.11
N TYR A 267 -8.55 -8.02 -21.47
CA TYR A 267 -7.17 -8.29 -21.89
C TYR A 267 -7.11 -9.02 -23.24
N ARG A 268 -8.12 -9.84 -23.54
CA ARG A 268 -8.26 -10.45 -24.87
C ARG A 268 -8.59 -9.40 -25.93
N ALA A 269 -9.46 -8.43 -25.63
CA ALA A 269 -9.80 -7.35 -26.54
C ALA A 269 -8.58 -6.46 -26.86
N LEU A 270 -7.75 -6.13 -25.84
CA LEU A 270 -6.48 -5.44 -26.06
C LEU A 270 -5.58 -6.22 -27.01
N ARG A 271 -5.51 -7.53 -26.86
CA ARG A 271 -4.64 -8.38 -27.67
C ARG A 271 -5.17 -8.64 -29.08
N GLU A 272 -6.45 -8.95 -29.22
CA GLU A 272 -7.04 -9.37 -30.50
C GLU A 272 -7.60 -8.19 -31.31
N THR A 273 -8.29 -7.25 -30.63
CA THR A 273 -8.94 -6.13 -31.31
C THR A 273 -7.99 -4.94 -31.46
N ALA A 274 -7.32 -4.52 -30.38
CA ALA A 274 -6.31 -3.46 -30.45
C ALA A 274 -4.98 -3.95 -31.05
N GLY A 275 -4.69 -5.25 -31.01
CA GLY A 275 -3.52 -5.87 -31.61
C GLY A 275 -2.21 -5.46 -30.96
N ILE A 276 -2.18 -5.34 -29.62
CA ILE A 276 -1.04 -4.81 -28.89
C ILE A 276 0.18 -5.75 -28.89
N ASP A 277 1.36 -5.17 -28.96
CA ASP A 277 2.66 -5.86 -28.87
C ASP A 277 3.24 -5.85 -27.43
N ALA A 278 2.85 -4.85 -26.62
CA ALA A 278 3.24 -4.76 -25.22
C ALA A 278 2.17 -4.04 -24.38
N LEU A 279 2.19 -4.32 -23.09
CA LEU A 279 1.32 -3.72 -22.08
C LEU A 279 2.14 -2.83 -21.15
N ILE A 280 1.76 -1.57 -21.03
CA ILE A 280 2.21 -0.65 -19.97
C ILE A 280 1.11 -0.66 -18.92
N HIS A 281 1.41 -1.15 -17.73
CA HIS A 281 0.49 -1.10 -16.60
C HIS A 281 0.89 0.06 -15.72
N LEU A 282 0.04 1.10 -15.61
CA LEU A 282 0.35 2.33 -14.88
C LEU A 282 -0.49 2.44 -13.62
N GLY A 283 0.16 2.44 -12.48
CA GLY A 283 -0.47 2.58 -11.18
C GLY A 283 0.02 1.55 -10.18
N THR A 284 -0.02 1.89 -8.92
CA THR A 284 0.25 0.98 -7.82
C THR A 284 -1.02 0.17 -7.55
N HIS A 285 -0.92 -1.14 -7.34
CA HIS A 285 -2.04 -2.07 -7.17
C HIS A 285 -2.94 -2.23 -8.40
N GLY A 286 -2.39 -2.72 -9.50
CA GLY A 286 -3.23 -3.42 -10.46
C GLY A 286 -3.84 -4.66 -9.82
N THR A 287 -4.89 -5.18 -10.38
CA THR A 287 -5.53 -6.41 -9.86
C THR A 287 -4.98 -7.68 -10.48
N THR A 288 -4.24 -7.57 -11.59
CA THR A 288 -3.74 -8.70 -12.37
C THR A 288 -2.71 -9.53 -11.59
N GLU A 289 -1.78 -8.88 -10.91
CA GLU A 289 -0.76 -9.51 -10.07
C GLU A 289 -1.33 -10.16 -8.79
N TRP A 290 -2.57 -9.81 -8.42
CA TRP A 290 -3.27 -10.34 -7.26
C TRP A 290 -4.34 -11.38 -7.60
N LEU A 291 -4.50 -11.75 -8.87
CA LEU A 291 -5.42 -12.81 -9.29
C LEU A 291 -5.03 -14.16 -8.67
N PRO A 292 -5.99 -15.11 -8.51
CA PRO A 292 -5.71 -16.43 -7.94
C PRO A 292 -4.59 -17.17 -8.65
N GLY A 293 -3.83 -17.94 -7.87
CA GLY A 293 -2.71 -18.74 -8.32
C GLY A 293 -1.56 -18.73 -7.33
N LYS A 294 -0.46 -19.38 -7.70
CA LYS A 294 0.74 -19.47 -6.85
C LYS A 294 1.38 -18.09 -6.63
N ALA A 295 2.00 -17.88 -5.48
CA ALA A 295 2.70 -16.63 -5.17
C ALA A 295 3.90 -16.38 -6.12
N VAL A 296 4.54 -17.45 -6.55
CA VAL A 296 5.67 -17.44 -7.51
C VAL A 296 5.74 -18.78 -8.25
N ALA A 297 6.45 -18.86 -9.35
CA ALA A 297 6.54 -20.07 -10.17
C ALA A 297 5.16 -20.58 -10.62
N LEU A 298 4.46 -19.75 -11.35
CA LEU A 298 3.07 -19.96 -11.75
C LEU A 298 2.89 -21.18 -12.64
N SER A 299 1.80 -21.93 -12.40
CA SER A 299 1.33 -22.99 -13.31
C SER A 299 0.56 -22.43 -14.51
N SER A 300 0.24 -23.29 -15.47
CA SER A 300 -0.59 -22.92 -16.62
C SER A 300 -2.02 -22.53 -16.25
N SER A 301 -2.53 -22.95 -15.09
CA SER A 301 -3.86 -22.60 -14.57
C SER A 301 -3.88 -21.33 -13.71
N CYS A 302 -2.73 -20.71 -13.39
CA CYS A 302 -2.68 -19.46 -12.63
C CYS A 302 -3.19 -18.28 -13.46
N TRP A 303 -4.16 -17.54 -12.93
CA TRP A 303 -4.84 -16.46 -13.65
C TRP A 303 -3.94 -15.33 -14.14
N PRO A 304 -2.92 -14.85 -13.39
CA PRO A 304 -2.01 -13.82 -13.90
C PRO A 304 -1.34 -14.25 -15.21
N ARG A 305 -0.94 -15.52 -15.31
CA ARG A 305 -0.34 -16.08 -16.52
C ARG A 305 -1.33 -16.21 -17.67
N LEU A 306 -2.59 -16.61 -17.38
CA LEU A 306 -3.66 -16.69 -18.37
C LEU A 306 -4.03 -15.33 -18.96
N VAL A 307 -3.93 -14.25 -18.17
CA VAL A 307 -4.17 -12.88 -18.61
C VAL A 307 -3.05 -12.39 -19.53
N THR A 308 -1.79 -12.55 -19.14
CA THR A 308 -0.64 -12.00 -19.89
C THR A 308 -0.22 -12.84 -21.09
N GLN A 309 -0.29 -14.17 -21.00
CA GLN A 309 -0.01 -15.13 -22.09
C GLN A 309 1.24 -14.77 -22.94
N GLY A 310 2.39 -14.51 -22.32
CA GLY A 310 3.63 -14.17 -23.02
C GLY A 310 3.71 -12.75 -23.56
N LEU A 311 2.74 -11.88 -23.31
CA LEU A 311 2.80 -10.47 -23.67
C LEU A 311 3.90 -9.76 -22.84
N PRO A 312 4.79 -8.97 -23.46
CA PRO A 312 5.69 -8.09 -22.73
C PRO A 312 4.93 -7.11 -21.85
N VAL A 313 5.29 -7.06 -20.55
CA VAL A 313 4.66 -6.15 -19.57
C VAL A 313 5.73 -5.22 -19.02
N VAL A 314 5.48 -3.92 -19.10
CA VAL A 314 6.26 -2.86 -18.43
C VAL A 314 5.39 -2.21 -17.38
N TYR A 315 5.88 -2.17 -16.15
CA TYR A 315 5.10 -1.70 -15.02
C TYR A 315 5.86 -0.60 -14.27
N PRO A 316 5.64 0.70 -14.61
CA PRO A 316 6.10 1.79 -13.77
C PRO A 316 5.58 1.62 -12.34
N TYR A 317 6.48 1.59 -11.36
CA TYR A 317 6.17 1.32 -9.97
C TYR A 317 6.95 2.24 -9.04
N VAL A 318 6.32 2.73 -7.97
CA VAL A 318 7.02 3.60 -7.02
C VAL A 318 8.18 2.86 -6.36
N VAL A 319 9.37 3.49 -6.33
CA VAL A 319 10.61 2.84 -5.90
C VAL A 319 10.61 2.42 -4.43
N ASP A 320 9.79 3.07 -3.60
CA ASP A 320 9.72 2.84 -2.17
C ASP A 320 8.64 1.84 -1.72
N ASP A 321 8.01 1.11 -2.67
CA ASP A 321 7.04 0.04 -2.36
C ASP A 321 7.44 -1.34 -2.89
N PRO A 322 8.57 -1.90 -2.39
CA PRO A 322 9.14 -3.15 -2.89
C PRO A 322 8.27 -4.39 -2.65
N GLY A 323 7.47 -4.41 -1.60
CA GLY A 323 6.62 -5.55 -1.25
C GLY A 323 5.49 -5.78 -2.24
N GLU A 324 5.00 -4.72 -2.86
CA GLU A 324 3.94 -4.76 -3.84
C GLU A 324 4.46 -4.79 -5.28
N ALA A 325 5.63 -4.21 -5.55
CA ALA A 325 6.31 -4.36 -6.82
C ALA A 325 6.73 -5.82 -7.11
N ALA A 326 7.04 -6.60 -6.06
CA ALA A 326 7.47 -7.99 -6.22
C ALA A 326 6.42 -8.91 -6.86
N PRO A 327 5.12 -8.90 -6.48
CA PRO A 327 4.07 -9.64 -7.20
C PRO A 327 3.95 -9.25 -8.68
N ALA A 328 3.98 -7.98 -9.03
CA ALA A 328 3.94 -7.53 -10.42
C ALA A 328 5.11 -8.13 -11.22
N LYS A 329 6.32 -8.06 -10.68
CA LYS A 329 7.51 -8.64 -11.29
C LYS A 329 7.42 -10.16 -11.41
N ARG A 330 7.06 -10.85 -10.34
CA ARG A 330 7.15 -12.32 -10.24
C ARG A 330 5.98 -13.04 -10.87
N ARG A 331 4.80 -12.43 -10.85
CA ARG A 331 3.57 -13.08 -11.34
C ARG A 331 3.19 -12.67 -12.76
N LEU A 332 3.61 -11.47 -13.21
CA LEU A 332 3.38 -11.00 -14.58
C LEU A 332 4.64 -11.11 -15.46
N SER A 333 5.79 -11.47 -14.91
CA SER A 333 7.10 -11.40 -15.58
C SER A 333 7.41 -9.98 -16.08
N ALA A 334 6.96 -8.96 -15.37
CA ALA A 334 7.06 -7.57 -15.78
C ALA A 334 8.47 -7.00 -15.58
N VAL A 335 8.86 -6.06 -16.43
CA VAL A 335 9.89 -5.07 -16.12
C VAL A 335 9.26 -4.06 -15.16
N THR A 336 9.58 -4.14 -13.87
CA THR A 336 9.10 -3.17 -12.87
C THR A 336 10.01 -1.96 -12.88
N LEU A 337 9.58 -0.91 -13.58
CA LEU A 337 10.37 0.29 -13.79
C LEU A 337 10.18 1.26 -12.63
N GLY A 338 11.22 1.46 -11.81
CA GLY A 338 11.15 2.34 -10.66
C GLY A 338 10.86 3.80 -11.02
N HIS A 339 9.93 4.46 -10.34
CA HIS A 339 9.73 5.89 -10.42
C HIS A 339 9.86 6.56 -9.05
N LEU A 340 10.09 7.88 -9.06
CA LEU A 340 10.22 8.67 -7.84
C LEU A 340 8.93 8.64 -7.00
N PRO A 341 9.03 8.61 -5.67
CA PRO A 341 7.93 9.02 -4.80
C PRO A 341 7.71 10.54 -4.91
N PRO A 342 6.56 11.07 -4.47
CA PRO A 342 6.34 12.50 -4.35
C PRO A 342 7.40 13.18 -3.49
N PRO A 343 7.74 14.45 -3.78
CA PRO A 343 8.64 15.20 -2.92
C PRO A 343 8.01 15.43 -1.54
N LEU A 344 8.84 15.49 -0.51
CA LEU A 344 8.43 15.88 0.83
C LEU A 344 8.66 17.36 1.08
N ALA A 345 7.76 17.99 1.83
CA ALA A 345 7.89 19.35 2.31
C ALA A 345 7.76 19.39 3.84
N GLU A 346 8.64 20.15 4.46
CA GLU A 346 8.57 20.55 5.87
C GLU A 346 8.25 22.05 5.90
N ILE A 347 7.02 22.42 6.27
CA ILE A 347 6.54 23.79 6.02
C ILE A 347 6.20 24.52 7.32
N GLY A 348 6.18 23.80 8.42
CA GLY A 348 5.81 24.36 9.71
C GLY A 348 4.29 24.42 9.93
N ALA A 349 3.89 25.02 11.04
CA ALA A 349 2.48 25.17 11.39
C ALA A 349 1.81 26.24 10.53
N SER A 350 0.50 26.11 10.29
CA SER A 350 -0.32 27.06 9.53
C SER A 350 -1.65 27.35 10.24
N GLY A 351 -2.31 28.44 9.88
CA GLY A 351 -3.64 28.79 10.41
C GLY A 351 -3.70 28.84 11.94
N GLU A 352 -4.65 28.14 12.54
CA GLU A 352 -4.85 28.14 14.01
C GLU A 352 -3.68 27.51 14.77
N THR A 353 -2.97 26.54 14.22
CA THR A 353 -1.80 25.93 14.87
C THR A 353 -0.62 26.90 14.94
N ALA A 354 -0.41 27.71 13.92
CA ALA A 354 0.59 28.78 13.94
C ALA A 354 0.24 29.85 14.96
N LEU A 355 -1.01 30.29 14.97
CA LEU A 355 -1.49 31.28 15.94
C LEU A 355 -1.37 30.78 17.40
N LEU A 356 -1.70 29.52 17.65
CA LEU A 356 -1.54 28.91 18.98
C LEU A 356 -0.07 28.86 19.40
N ARG A 357 0.85 28.55 18.49
CA ARG A 357 2.30 28.62 18.75
C ARG A 357 2.75 30.02 19.16
N ASP A 358 2.32 31.03 18.41
CA ASP A 358 2.63 32.43 18.72
C ASP A 358 2.09 32.82 20.11
N LEU A 359 0.87 32.37 20.46
CA LEU A 359 0.30 32.61 21.78
C LEU A 359 1.03 31.88 22.91
N VAL A 360 1.52 30.65 22.68
CA VAL A 360 2.34 29.90 23.66
C VAL A 360 3.68 30.59 23.88
N GLU A 361 4.29 31.12 22.84
CA GLU A 361 5.49 31.94 22.96
C GLU A 361 5.23 33.25 23.69
N GLU A 362 4.14 33.96 23.37
CA GLU A 362 3.68 35.16 24.08
C GLU A 362 3.42 34.86 25.55
N PHE A 363 2.76 33.74 25.88
CA PHE A 363 2.55 33.32 27.25
C PHE A 363 3.86 33.13 28.02
N SER A 364 4.85 32.47 27.41
CA SER A 364 6.16 32.22 28.03
C SER A 364 6.89 33.54 28.37
N GLN A 365 6.77 34.54 27.47
CA GLN A 365 7.31 35.88 27.72
C GLN A 365 6.53 36.63 28.82
N ALA A 366 5.18 36.54 28.77
CA ALA A 366 4.31 37.23 29.72
C ALA A 366 4.44 36.67 31.14
N GLN A 367 4.68 35.38 31.34
CA GLN A 367 4.91 34.78 32.66
C GLN A 367 6.03 35.48 33.45
N VAL A 368 7.07 35.95 32.76
CA VAL A 368 8.20 36.60 33.37
C VAL A 368 7.99 38.10 33.56
N LEU A 369 7.28 38.73 32.61
CA LEU A 369 7.18 40.20 32.54
C LEU A 369 5.90 40.77 33.12
N ASP A 370 4.75 40.08 32.96
CA ASP A 370 3.43 40.54 33.40
C ASP A 370 2.48 39.34 33.65
N PRO A 371 2.36 38.87 34.89
CA PRO A 371 1.51 37.72 35.23
C PRO A 371 0.05 37.89 34.87
N ARG A 372 -0.49 39.10 34.84
CA ARG A 372 -1.91 39.35 34.46
C ARG A 372 -2.13 39.16 32.97
N ARG A 373 -1.17 39.59 32.18
CA ARG A 373 -1.15 39.32 30.73
C ARG A 373 -1.03 37.81 30.48
N ALA A 374 -0.18 37.11 31.22
CA ALA A 374 -0.09 35.65 31.12
C ALA A 374 -1.41 34.95 31.36
N ASP A 375 -2.21 35.36 32.36
CA ASP A 375 -3.54 34.77 32.62
C ASP A 375 -4.51 34.97 31.46
N ILE A 376 -4.49 36.14 30.81
CA ILE A 376 -5.32 36.44 29.65
C ILE A 376 -4.94 35.56 28.48
N VAL A 377 -3.65 35.51 28.14
CA VAL A 377 -3.11 34.70 27.04
C VAL A 377 -3.38 33.21 27.29
N ALA A 378 -3.20 32.73 28.53
CA ALA A 378 -3.52 31.35 28.92
C ALA A 378 -4.99 31.00 28.68
N SER A 379 -5.89 31.92 29.01
CA SER A 379 -7.34 31.73 28.77
C SER A 379 -7.67 31.69 27.29
N GLU A 380 -7.02 32.53 26.48
CA GLU A 380 -7.15 32.54 25.01
C GLU A 380 -6.63 31.25 24.39
N ILE A 381 -5.44 30.77 24.81
CA ILE A 381 -4.87 29.50 24.35
C ILE A 381 -5.83 28.35 24.62
N ARG A 382 -6.35 28.25 25.86
CA ARG A 382 -7.29 27.20 26.25
C ARG A 382 -8.57 27.23 25.42
N ALA A 383 -9.17 28.43 25.26
CA ALA A 383 -10.40 28.60 24.48
C ALA A 383 -10.20 28.19 23.01
N ARG A 384 -9.11 28.62 22.38
CA ARG A 384 -8.79 28.27 20.99
C ARG A 384 -8.45 26.79 20.82
N ALA A 385 -7.62 26.24 21.70
CA ALA A 385 -7.27 24.81 21.64
C ALA A 385 -8.51 23.93 21.78
N GLN A 386 -9.46 24.33 22.65
CA GLN A 386 -10.74 23.62 22.81
C GLN A 386 -11.65 23.80 21.60
N ALA A 387 -11.76 25.00 21.04
CA ALA A 387 -12.62 25.29 19.89
C ALA A 387 -12.18 24.53 18.61
N ASN A 388 -10.89 24.23 18.50
CA ASN A 388 -10.30 23.54 17.36
C ASN A 388 -10.02 22.03 17.60
N GLY A 389 -10.47 21.48 18.74
CA GLY A 389 -10.26 20.06 19.08
C GLY A 389 -8.83 19.68 19.49
N LEU A 390 -7.88 20.64 19.50
CA LEU A 390 -6.49 20.40 19.86
C LEU A 390 -6.31 20.05 21.34
N ALA A 391 -7.12 20.64 22.23
CA ALA A 391 -7.08 20.30 23.66
C ALA A 391 -7.38 18.83 23.91
N GLU A 392 -8.43 18.31 23.28
CA GLU A 392 -8.85 16.91 23.36
C GLU A 392 -7.77 15.98 22.78
N SER A 393 -7.22 16.36 21.63
CA SER A 393 -6.18 15.58 20.94
C SER A 393 -4.88 15.43 21.75
N CYS A 394 -4.55 16.45 22.57
CA CYS A 394 -3.37 16.43 23.46
C CYS A 394 -3.68 15.81 24.82
N GLY A 395 -4.90 15.35 25.08
CA GLY A 395 -5.32 14.88 26.40
C GLY A 395 -5.35 15.99 27.45
N VAL A 396 -5.62 17.24 27.04
CA VAL A 396 -5.75 18.39 27.95
C VAL A 396 -7.20 18.46 28.45
N THR A 397 -7.35 18.31 29.77
CA THR A 397 -8.67 18.39 30.41
C THR A 397 -8.95 19.80 31.00
N PRO A 398 -10.22 20.22 31.16
CA PRO A 398 -10.57 21.52 31.72
C PRO A 398 -10.00 21.79 33.12
N ASP A 399 -9.88 20.74 33.94
CA ASP A 399 -9.45 20.81 35.33
C ASP A 399 -7.92 20.72 35.52
N GLN A 400 -7.18 20.53 34.44
CA GLN A 400 -5.73 20.37 34.48
C GLN A 400 -5.03 21.70 34.75
N PRO A 401 -3.94 21.72 35.57
CA PRO A 401 -3.13 22.93 35.77
C PRO A 401 -2.65 23.50 34.43
N MET A 402 -2.71 24.83 34.28
CA MET A 402 -2.37 25.49 33.02
C MET A 402 -0.94 25.19 32.54
N SER A 403 0.01 25.12 33.47
CA SER A 403 1.40 24.78 33.12
C SER A 403 1.56 23.40 32.48
N GLU A 404 0.80 22.43 32.95
CA GLU A 404 0.80 21.08 32.38
C GLU A 404 0.09 21.04 31.03
N ALA A 405 -1.09 21.70 30.92
CA ALA A 405 -1.83 21.82 29.68
C ALA A 405 -0.98 22.50 28.58
N LEU A 406 -0.26 23.56 28.91
CA LEU A 406 0.64 24.25 27.98
C LEU A 406 1.81 23.40 27.56
N THR A 407 2.42 22.64 28.48
CA THR A 407 3.52 21.73 28.13
C THR A 407 3.11 20.67 27.10
N ARG A 408 1.91 20.08 27.30
CA ARG A 408 1.36 19.09 26.35
C ARG A 408 1.01 19.72 25.03
N LEU A 409 0.36 20.89 25.04
CA LEU A 409 -0.04 21.61 23.84
C LEU A 409 1.18 22.06 23.04
N ASP A 410 2.22 22.62 23.69
CA ASP A 410 3.45 23.04 23.02
C ASP A 410 4.19 21.88 22.36
N ALA A 411 4.33 20.75 23.06
CA ALA A 411 4.91 19.54 22.49
C ALA A 411 4.14 19.06 21.25
N HIS A 412 2.79 19.08 21.29
CA HIS A 412 1.96 18.67 20.16
C HIS A 412 2.03 19.66 18.99
N LEU A 413 2.05 20.96 19.25
CA LEU A 413 2.22 22.00 18.24
C LEU A 413 3.60 21.92 17.56
N CYS A 414 4.65 21.58 18.31
CA CYS A 414 5.96 21.28 17.74
C CYS A 414 5.93 20.05 16.84
N ASP A 415 5.30 18.96 17.28
CA ASP A 415 5.14 17.75 16.48
C ASP A 415 4.34 17.99 15.19
N ILE A 416 3.31 18.84 15.22
CA ILE A 416 2.56 19.28 14.03
C ILE A 416 3.46 20.07 13.08
N ALA A 417 4.26 21.01 13.61
CA ALA A 417 5.12 21.85 12.79
C ALA A 417 6.29 21.09 12.14
N GLU A 418 6.71 19.99 12.74
CA GLU A 418 7.77 19.11 12.22
C GLU A 418 7.21 18.01 11.27
N LEU A 419 5.90 17.94 11.05
CA LEU A 419 5.29 16.90 10.20
C LEU A 419 5.68 17.14 8.74
N PRO A 420 6.50 16.29 8.12
CA PRO A 420 6.68 16.31 6.68
C PRO A 420 5.46 15.69 6.00
N PHE A 421 5.09 16.24 4.86
CA PHE A 421 4.04 15.68 4.02
C PHE A 421 4.41 15.73 2.53
N ARG A 422 3.72 14.96 1.73
CA ARG A 422 3.87 14.98 0.27
C ARG A 422 3.42 16.32 -0.30
N ASP A 423 4.29 16.96 -1.08
CA ASP A 423 4.01 18.22 -1.77
C ASP A 423 3.51 17.94 -3.20
N GLY A 424 2.28 17.46 -3.29
CA GLY A 424 1.66 17.01 -4.53
C GLY A 424 1.97 15.55 -4.88
N LEU A 425 1.91 15.24 -6.18
CA LEU A 425 2.10 13.90 -6.74
C LEU A 425 3.28 13.90 -7.73
N HIS A 426 3.89 12.73 -7.92
CA HIS A 426 4.87 12.55 -8.98
C HIS A 426 4.20 12.42 -10.35
N VAL A 427 4.83 12.93 -11.39
CA VAL A 427 4.47 12.69 -12.79
C VAL A 427 5.61 11.90 -13.44
N PHE A 428 5.31 10.70 -13.94
CA PHE A 428 6.31 9.82 -14.53
C PHE A 428 7.14 10.54 -15.62
N GLY A 429 8.46 10.43 -15.49
CA GLY A 429 9.40 11.06 -16.42
C GLY A 429 9.48 12.59 -16.33
N ARG A 430 8.91 13.22 -15.29
CA ARG A 430 8.96 14.66 -15.07
C ARG A 430 9.24 14.97 -13.60
N SER A 431 10.33 15.67 -13.33
CA SER A 431 10.65 16.20 -12.01
C SER A 431 11.57 17.41 -12.14
N ALA A 432 11.19 18.51 -11.52
CA ALA A 432 12.06 19.71 -11.44
C ALA A 432 13.11 19.55 -10.33
N LEU A 433 12.81 18.78 -9.30
CA LEU A 433 13.70 18.56 -8.15
C LEU A 433 14.76 17.49 -8.43
N ASP A 434 14.42 16.47 -9.21
CA ASP A 434 15.34 15.41 -9.64
C ASP A 434 15.21 15.14 -11.14
N PRO A 435 15.79 16.01 -11.99
CA PRO A 435 15.74 15.84 -13.44
C PRO A 435 16.51 14.62 -13.93
N VAL A 436 17.48 14.11 -13.13
CA VAL A 436 18.26 12.91 -13.48
C VAL A 436 17.38 11.68 -13.41
N SER A 437 16.64 11.52 -12.33
CA SER A 437 15.67 10.42 -12.21
C SER A 437 14.55 10.52 -13.24
N ALA A 438 14.00 11.72 -13.46
CA ALA A 438 12.99 11.93 -14.50
C ALA A 438 13.48 11.49 -15.89
N GLN A 439 14.70 11.84 -16.27
CA GLN A 439 15.30 11.41 -17.53
C GLN A 439 15.52 9.89 -17.55
N ALA A 440 15.99 9.32 -16.46
CA ALA A 440 16.22 7.87 -16.36
C ALA A 440 14.91 7.07 -16.44
N GLU A 441 13.80 7.57 -15.89
CA GLU A 441 12.46 6.97 -16.04
C GLU A 441 12.04 6.92 -17.52
N ARG A 442 12.24 8.01 -18.26
CA ARG A 442 11.95 8.09 -19.71
C ARG A 442 12.81 7.09 -20.49
N GLU A 443 14.12 7.07 -20.24
CA GLU A 443 15.07 6.16 -20.90
C GLU A 443 14.77 4.69 -20.56
N GLY A 444 14.45 4.38 -19.31
CA GLY A 444 14.10 3.05 -18.86
C GLY A 444 12.85 2.50 -19.55
N LEU A 445 11.81 3.32 -19.68
CA LEU A 445 10.59 2.96 -20.40
C LEU A 445 10.88 2.72 -21.88
N GLN A 446 11.61 3.62 -22.52
CA GLN A 446 11.98 3.48 -23.92
C GLN A 446 12.79 2.23 -24.16
N ARG A 447 13.81 1.95 -23.31
CA ARG A 447 14.63 0.73 -23.42
C ARG A 447 13.79 -0.54 -23.28
N ALA A 448 12.88 -0.58 -22.31
CA ALA A 448 11.98 -1.72 -22.15
C ALA A 448 11.11 -1.96 -23.39
N LEU A 449 10.50 -0.90 -23.92
CA LEU A 449 9.65 -0.99 -25.11
C LEU A 449 10.43 -1.28 -26.39
N ASP A 450 11.73 -0.96 -26.43
CA ASP A 450 12.64 -1.35 -27.52
C ASP A 450 13.12 -2.80 -27.40
N GLY A 451 12.68 -3.54 -26.37
CA GLY A 451 13.15 -4.90 -26.11
C GLY A 451 14.63 -4.93 -25.76
N ARG A 452 15.15 -3.88 -25.12
CA ARG A 452 16.54 -3.76 -24.65
C ARG A 452 16.64 -4.07 -23.16
N PHE A 453 17.84 -4.38 -22.70
CA PHE A 453 18.09 -4.62 -21.27
C PHE A 453 17.86 -3.35 -20.45
N VAL A 454 17.04 -3.43 -19.42
CA VAL A 454 16.87 -2.36 -18.42
C VAL A 454 17.72 -2.72 -17.20
N THR A 455 18.66 -1.84 -16.88
CA THR A 455 19.60 -2.03 -15.77
C THR A 455 18.84 -2.22 -14.45
N PRO A 456 19.17 -3.25 -13.65
CA PRO A 456 18.55 -3.43 -12.35
C PRO A 456 18.96 -2.35 -11.37
N GLY A 457 18.08 -2.08 -10.42
CA GLY A 457 18.36 -1.17 -9.32
C GLY A 457 17.58 -1.53 -8.04
N PRO A 458 18.12 -1.21 -6.86
CA PRO A 458 17.46 -1.54 -5.62
C PRO A 458 16.16 -0.74 -5.46
N ALA A 459 15.16 -1.37 -4.87
CA ALA A 459 13.99 -0.70 -4.33
C ALA A 459 14.28 -0.24 -2.89
N GLY A 460 13.65 0.84 -2.47
CA GLY A 460 13.79 1.43 -1.13
C GLY A 460 13.35 2.89 -1.11
N SER A 461 13.37 3.52 0.06
CA SER A 461 12.94 4.90 0.23
C SER A 461 14.13 5.87 0.20
N PRO A 462 14.19 6.78 -0.78
CA PRO A 462 15.19 7.83 -0.79
C PRO A 462 15.07 8.75 0.45
N HIS A 463 13.86 8.91 0.98
CA HIS A 463 13.58 9.71 2.17
C HIS A 463 14.10 9.07 3.47
N ARG A 464 14.48 7.79 3.45
CA ARG A 464 15.12 7.08 4.57
C ARG A 464 16.66 7.00 4.43
N GLY A 465 17.27 7.91 3.66
CA GLY A 465 18.71 7.91 3.49
C GLY A 465 19.26 6.80 2.59
N ARG A 466 18.44 6.32 1.59
CA ARG A 466 18.85 5.36 0.56
C ARG A 466 19.12 6.06 -0.79
N PRO A 467 20.26 6.79 -0.90
CA PRO A 467 20.61 7.47 -2.15
C PRO A 467 20.94 6.49 -3.29
N ASP A 468 21.24 5.23 -2.99
CA ASP A 468 21.55 4.17 -3.95
C ASP A 468 20.33 3.76 -4.79
N VAL A 469 19.10 4.09 -4.37
CA VAL A 469 17.88 3.89 -5.16
C VAL A 469 17.73 4.91 -6.28
N LEU A 470 18.48 6.00 -6.23
CA LEU A 470 18.52 7.04 -7.27
C LEU A 470 19.71 6.82 -8.22
N PRO A 471 19.59 7.22 -9.52
CA PRO A 471 18.35 7.64 -10.15
C PRO A 471 17.35 6.48 -10.27
N THR A 472 16.06 6.79 -10.32
CA THR A 472 14.99 5.84 -10.66
C THR A 472 15.07 5.38 -12.11
N GLY A 473 14.02 4.84 -12.71
CA GLY A 473 14.07 4.38 -14.11
C GLY A 473 14.77 3.04 -14.31
N ARG A 474 15.09 2.34 -13.24
CA ARG A 474 15.74 1.02 -13.25
C ARG A 474 14.74 -0.10 -13.00
N ASN A 475 15.05 -1.31 -13.49
CA ASN A 475 14.28 -2.52 -13.20
C ASN A 475 14.46 -2.91 -11.73
N LEU A 476 13.44 -2.74 -10.91
CA LEU A 476 13.50 -2.88 -9.46
C LEU A 476 13.92 -4.29 -9.03
N SER A 477 14.82 -4.36 -8.07
CA SER A 477 15.20 -5.58 -7.36
C SER A 477 14.94 -5.42 -5.86
N THR A 478 14.59 -6.52 -5.19
CA THR A 478 14.33 -6.54 -3.75
C THR A 478 15.53 -7.13 -3.00
N LEU A 479 15.56 -6.99 -1.67
CA LEU A 479 16.59 -7.59 -0.83
C LEU A 479 16.47 -9.13 -0.79
N ASP A 480 17.59 -9.84 -0.52
CA ASP A 480 17.54 -11.27 -0.19
C ASP A 480 16.79 -11.47 1.14
N PRO A 481 15.59 -12.07 1.15
CA PRO A 481 14.82 -12.24 2.38
C PRO A 481 15.57 -12.95 3.50
N ARG A 482 16.56 -13.78 3.17
CA ARG A 482 17.37 -14.53 4.16
C ARG A 482 18.38 -13.66 4.90
N ALA A 483 18.70 -12.47 4.39
CA ALA A 483 19.56 -11.51 5.05
C ALA A 483 18.83 -10.53 5.97
N ILE A 484 17.52 -10.70 6.11
CA ILE A 484 16.63 -9.85 6.92
C ILE A 484 16.28 -10.55 8.25
N PRO A 485 16.38 -9.83 9.39
CA PRO A 485 16.82 -8.44 9.56
C PRO A 485 18.33 -8.27 9.39
N THR A 486 18.73 -7.12 8.83
CA THR A 486 20.13 -6.77 8.70
C THR A 486 20.75 -6.38 10.04
N ARG A 487 22.10 -6.33 10.15
CA ARG A 487 22.77 -5.90 11.39
C ARG A 487 22.42 -4.47 11.80
N ALA A 488 22.26 -3.56 10.83
CA ALA A 488 21.81 -2.19 11.08
C ALA A 488 20.36 -2.17 11.57
N ALA A 489 19.46 -2.88 10.88
CA ALA A 489 18.07 -3.00 11.27
C ALA A 489 17.87 -3.58 12.68
N ALA A 490 18.74 -4.50 13.10
CA ALA A 490 18.70 -5.04 14.46
C ALA A 490 18.96 -3.98 15.53
N ARG A 491 19.88 -3.06 15.27
CA ARG A 491 20.16 -1.94 16.18
C ARG A 491 18.99 -0.95 16.22
N LEU A 492 18.46 -0.60 15.05
CA LEU A 492 17.37 0.36 14.91
C LEU A 492 16.05 -0.20 15.48
N GLY A 493 15.75 -1.47 15.25
CA GLY A 493 14.60 -2.14 15.85
C GLY A 493 14.67 -2.20 17.39
N ALA A 494 15.88 -2.29 17.96
CA ALA A 494 16.04 -2.20 19.40
C ALA A 494 15.75 -0.79 19.95
N LEU A 495 16.11 0.28 19.22
CA LEU A 495 15.70 1.66 19.57
C LEU A 495 14.19 1.84 19.48
N ALA A 496 13.56 1.29 18.46
CA ALA A 496 12.11 1.27 18.29
C ALA A 496 11.40 0.59 19.46
N ALA A 497 11.91 -0.58 19.92
CA ALA A 497 11.39 -1.28 21.09
C ALA A 497 11.51 -0.42 22.37
N GLN A 498 12.65 0.24 22.57
CA GLN A 498 12.85 1.13 23.71
C GLN A 498 11.88 2.32 23.70
N ALA A 499 11.60 2.92 22.52
CA ALA A 499 10.67 4.04 22.39
C ALA A 499 9.25 3.64 22.80
N VAL A 500 8.77 2.46 22.36
CA VAL A 500 7.44 1.95 22.73
C VAL A 500 7.35 1.64 24.22
N ILE A 501 8.36 0.97 24.80
CA ILE A 501 8.38 0.64 26.23
C ILE A 501 8.41 1.92 27.08
N ALA A 502 9.26 2.91 26.71
CA ALA A 502 9.36 4.17 27.42
C ALA A 502 8.04 4.95 27.36
N ARG A 503 7.38 4.96 26.20
CA ARG A 503 6.08 5.61 26.04
C ARG A 503 5.00 4.93 26.88
N HIS A 504 4.92 3.62 26.84
CA HIS A 504 3.92 2.87 27.62
C HIS A 504 4.14 3.06 29.14
N LEU A 505 5.40 3.02 29.57
CA LEU A 505 5.75 3.31 30.95
C LEU A 505 5.35 4.73 31.39
N GLN A 506 5.42 5.69 30.47
CA GLN A 506 5.01 7.08 30.72
C GLN A 506 3.48 7.21 30.84
N ASP A 507 2.73 6.47 30.02
CA ASP A 507 1.28 6.55 29.98
C ASP A 507 0.62 5.72 31.10
N GLU A 508 1.11 4.50 31.35
CA GLU A 508 0.48 3.51 32.21
C GLU A 508 1.21 3.28 33.55
N GLY A 509 2.43 3.82 33.71
CA GLY A 509 3.22 3.68 34.96
C GLY A 509 3.98 2.37 35.11
N GLU A 510 3.79 1.40 34.19
CA GLU A 510 4.50 0.11 34.16
C GLU A 510 4.84 -0.28 32.71
N PRO A 511 5.88 -1.11 32.51
CA PRO A 511 6.21 -1.59 31.17
C PRO A 511 5.13 -2.57 30.66
N PRO A 512 4.89 -2.61 29.34
CA PRO A 512 3.91 -3.54 28.78
C PRO A 512 4.38 -4.99 28.97
N ARG A 513 3.46 -5.90 29.26
CA ARG A 513 3.72 -7.33 29.37
C ARG A 513 3.38 -8.09 28.11
N ARG A 514 2.35 -7.65 27.38
CA ARG A 514 1.80 -8.28 26.19
C ARG A 514 1.52 -7.25 25.10
N ILE A 515 2.18 -7.40 23.98
CA ILE A 515 2.01 -6.51 22.83
C ILE A 515 1.49 -7.30 21.62
N VAL A 516 0.54 -6.74 20.89
CA VAL A 516 0.20 -7.16 19.53
C VAL A 516 0.81 -6.13 18.58
N MET A 517 1.49 -6.57 17.52
CA MET A 517 2.04 -5.70 16.50
C MET A 517 1.80 -6.25 15.10
N ASP A 518 1.75 -5.40 14.11
CA ASP A 518 1.59 -5.79 12.72
C ASP A 518 2.91 -5.69 11.94
N LEU A 519 3.10 -6.62 10.98
CA LEU A 519 4.24 -6.64 10.07
C LEU A 519 3.80 -6.67 8.62
N TRP A 520 4.45 -5.84 7.81
CA TRP A 520 4.13 -5.63 6.41
C TRP A 520 5.33 -5.86 5.50
N ALA A 521 5.10 -6.38 4.27
CA ALA A 521 6.19 -6.71 3.35
C ALA A 521 7.02 -5.49 2.93
N SER A 522 6.37 -4.39 2.53
CA SER A 522 7.07 -3.20 2.03
C SER A 522 7.88 -2.49 3.11
N PRO A 523 7.34 -2.20 4.32
CA PRO A 523 8.13 -1.70 5.44
C PRO A 523 9.33 -2.59 5.78
N THR A 524 9.13 -3.90 5.87
CA THR A 524 10.21 -4.86 6.17
C THR A 524 11.33 -4.83 5.11
N LEU A 525 10.97 -4.82 3.82
CA LEU A 525 11.96 -4.73 2.74
C LEU A 525 12.66 -3.36 2.72
N ARG A 526 11.92 -2.29 2.93
CA ARG A 526 12.42 -0.91 2.89
C ARG A 526 13.38 -0.60 4.03
N SER A 527 13.05 -1.08 5.25
CA SER A 527 13.87 -0.90 6.45
C SER A 527 14.99 -1.95 6.62
N GLY A 528 14.97 -3.03 5.81
CA GLY A 528 15.85 -4.18 6.00
C GLY A 528 15.50 -5.01 7.22
N GLY A 529 14.24 -4.96 7.70
CA GLY A 529 13.69 -5.77 8.78
C GLY A 529 13.79 -5.17 10.17
N GLU A 530 13.72 -3.83 10.29
CA GLU A 530 13.68 -3.16 11.59
C GLU A 530 12.49 -3.62 12.44
N ASP A 531 11.34 -3.85 11.82
CA ASP A 531 10.12 -4.34 12.44
C ASP A 531 10.25 -5.75 13.02
N ILE A 532 10.91 -6.67 12.30
CA ILE A 532 11.24 -8.02 12.79
C ILE A 532 12.21 -7.91 13.97
N ALA A 533 13.22 -7.07 13.85
CA ALA A 533 14.19 -6.84 14.90
C ALA A 533 13.55 -6.19 16.15
N HIS A 534 12.58 -5.29 15.94
CA HIS A 534 11.76 -4.71 17.01
C HIS A 534 11.01 -5.81 17.79
N ALA A 535 10.30 -6.70 17.09
CA ALA A 535 9.60 -7.82 17.74
C ALA A 535 10.56 -8.70 18.55
N LEU A 536 11.74 -9.04 18.00
CA LEU A 536 12.75 -9.83 18.69
C LEU A 536 13.31 -9.07 19.92
N ALA A 537 13.56 -7.77 19.81
CA ALA A 537 14.08 -6.96 20.91
C ALA A 537 13.07 -6.88 22.08
N LEU A 538 11.77 -6.69 21.81
CA LEU A 538 10.70 -6.73 22.82
C LEU A 538 10.69 -8.07 23.57
N MET A 539 10.90 -9.17 22.87
CA MET A 539 11.00 -10.51 23.50
C MET A 539 12.33 -10.72 24.26
N GLY A 540 13.32 -9.84 24.11
CA GLY A 540 14.66 -10.01 24.67
C GLY A 540 15.50 -11.00 23.85
N ALA A 541 15.39 -10.99 22.53
CA ALA A 541 16.17 -11.78 21.59
C ALA A 541 16.83 -10.87 20.53
N ALA A 542 17.87 -11.38 19.89
CA ALA A 542 18.56 -10.72 18.79
C ALA A 542 18.85 -11.71 17.66
N PRO A 543 18.84 -11.29 16.39
CA PRO A 543 19.22 -12.16 15.27
C PRO A 543 20.68 -12.61 15.36
N LEU A 544 20.95 -13.79 14.81
CA LEU A 544 22.31 -14.29 14.57
C LEU A 544 22.55 -14.40 13.07
N TRP A 545 23.74 -14.00 12.63
CA TRP A 545 24.13 -14.02 11.22
C TRP A 545 25.32 -14.94 10.97
N ASP A 546 25.36 -15.51 9.80
CA ASP A 546 26.59 -16.06 9.25
C ASP A 546 27.48 -14.91 8.74
N ASP A 547 28.74 -14.88 9.17
CA ASP A 547 29.64 -13.77 8.85
C ASP A 547 30.03 -13.71 7.37
N ALA A 548 30.05 -14.84 6.68
CA ALA A 548 30.45 -14.91 5.28
C ALA A 548 29.32 -14.51 4.32
N SER A 549 28.08 -14.96 4.61
CA SER A 549 26.93 -14.75 3.73
C SER A 549 25.99 -13.63 4.19
N THR A 550 26.22 -13.06 5.38
CA THR A 550 25.34 -12.09 6.05
C THR A 550 23.87 -12.57 6.28
N ARG A 551 23.62 -13.87 6.07
CA ARG A 551 22.28 -14.46 6.25
C ARG A 551 21.97 -14.67 7.71
N VAL A 552 20.70 -14.48 8.05
CA VAL A 552 20.20 -14.83 9.38
C VAL A 552 20.15 -16.33 9.53
N THR A 553 20.83 -16.84 10.55
CA THR A 553 20.94 -18.28 10.85
C THR A 553 20.11 -18.71 12.06
N GLY A 554 19.62 -17.76 12.82
CA GLY A 554 18.84 -18.00 14.02
C GLY A 554 18.74 -16.77 14.91
N PHE A 555 18.58 -16.98 16.19
CA PHE A 555 18.50 -15.92 17.20
C PHE A 555 19.31 -16.29 18.44
N ALA A 556 19.76 -15.27 19.18
CA ALA A 556 20.33 -15.39 20.51
C ALA A 556 19.35 -14.80 21.53
N ILE A 557 19.17 -15.49 22.65
CA ILE A 557 18.37 -14.98 23.77
C ILE A 557 19.28 -14.16 24.67
N THR A 558 18.88 -12.92 24.94
CA THR A 558 19.62 -12.05 25.87
C THR A 558 19.49 -12.60 27.29
N PRO A 559 20.59 -12.86 28.01
CA PRO A 559 20.52 -13.32 29.39
C PRO A 559 19.81 -12.32 30.30
N LEU A 560 19.01 -12.80 31.26
CA LEU A 560 18.19 -11.99 32.17
C LEU A 560 18.97 -10.81 32.82
N PRO A 561 20.22 -10.96 33.32
CA PRO A 561 20.97 -9.83 33.90
C PRO A 561 21.35 -8.71 32.93
N ARG A 562 21.18 -8.92 31.63
CA ARG A 562 21.49 -7.94 30.58
C ARG A 562 20.22 -7.30 29.98
N LEU A 563 19.03 -7.73 30.42
CA LEU A 563 17.77 -7.15 29.96
C LEU A 563 17.56 -5.79 30.65
N ALA A 564 17.17 -4.81 29.85
CA ALA A 564 16.77 -3.50 30.36
C ALA A 564 15.30 -3.47 30.82
N HIS A 565 14.50 -4.43 30.39
CA HIS A 565 13.07 -4.55 30.68
C HIS A 565 12.67 -6.03 30.76
N PRO A 566 11.52 -6.38 31.39
CA PRO A 566 10.98 -7.74 31.36
C PRO A 566 10.72 -8.19 29.91
N ARG A 567 10.79 -9.51 29.67
CA ARG A 567 10.44 -10.09 28.36
C ARG A 567 8.95 -9.91 28.11
N ILE A 568 8.64 -9.31 26.98
CA ILE A 568 7.28 -9.03 26.55
C ILE A 568 6.76 -10.23 25.72
N ASP A 569 5.53 -10.65 25.95
CA ASP A 569 4.86 -11.64 25.13
C ASP A 569 4.30 -10.98 23.85
N VAL A 570 5.08 -11.08 22.76
CA VAL A 570 4.76 -10.43 21.49
C VAL A 570 3.91 -11.35 20.64
N THR A 571 2.75 -10.88 20.23
CA THR A 571 1.91 -11.47 19.20
C THR A 571 2.05 -10.66 17.93
N VAL A 572 2.38 -11.31 16.83
CA VAL A 572 2.61 -10.66 15.54
C VAL A 572 1.46 -10.97 14.59
N ARG A 573 0.84 -9.94 14.03
CA ARG A 573 -0.10 -10.07 12.93
C ARG A 573 0.63 -9.72 11.62
N ILE A 574 0.78 -10.70 10.72
CA ILE A 574 1.48 -10.53 9.45
C ILE A 574 0.51 -10.27 8.30
N SER A 575 0.89 -9.39 7.37
CA SER A 575 0.16 -9.21 6.12
C SER A 575 0.34 -10.42 5.19
N GLY A 576 -0.58 -10.59 4.22
CA GLY A 576 -0.49 -11.67 3.23
C GLY A 576 0.80 -11.60 2.40
N ALA A 577 1.21 -10.40 2.00
CA ALA A 577 2.46 -10.18 1.29
C ALA A 577 3.70 -10.50 2.15
N PHE A 578 3.67 -10.19 3.44
CA PHE A 578 4.73 -10.59 4.39
C PHE A 578 4.84 -12.11 4.49
N ARG A 579 3.71 -12.80 4.70
CA ARG A 579 3.64 -14.28 4.73
C ARG A 579 4.32 -14.92 3.51
N ASP A 580 4.04 -14.38 2.34
CA ASP A 580 4.51 -14.95 1.08
C ASP A 580 5.99 -14.64 0.80
N THR A 581 6.47 -13.48 1.27
CA THR A 581 7.86 -13.01 1.06
C THR A 581 8.83 -13.54 2.12
N PHE A 582 8.39 -13.67 3.40
CA PHE A 582 9.26 -13.90 4.55
C PHE A 582 8.97 -15.17 5.36
N PRO A 583 8.81 -16.34 4.73
CA PRO A 583 8.49 -17.57 5.47
C PRO A 583 9.57 -17.96 6.50
N SER A 584 10.85 -17.64 6.24
CA SER A 584 11.94 -17.91 7.17
C SER A 584 11.87 -17.02 8.41
N GLN A 585 11.44 -15.78 8.27
CA GLN A 585 11.27 -14.82 9.36
C GLN A 585 10.06 -15.14 10.21
N VAL A 586 8.98 -15.62 9.59
CA VAL A 586 7.83 -16.20 10.32
C VAL A 586 8.29 -17.34 11.23
N ALA A 587 9.08 -18.27 10.69
CA ALA A 587 9.64 -19.38 11.47
C ALA A 587 10.62 -18.91 12.57
N LEU A 588 11.42 -17.87 12.30
CA LEU A 588 12.35 -17.27 13.25
C LEU A 588 11.61 -16.68 14.46
N LEU A 589 10.57 -15.86 14.22
CA LEU A 589 9.76 -15.20 15.25
C LEU A 589 9.04 -16.24 16.13
N ASP A 590 8.43 -17.25 15.51
CA ASP A 590 7.75 -18.31 16.22
C ASP A 590 8.72 -19.17 17.05
N ALA A 591 9.88 -19.50 16.50
CA ALA A 591 10.91 -20.26 17.21
C ALA A 591 11.48 -19.48 18.40
N ALA A 592 11.71 -18.15 18.24
CA ALA A 592 12.19 -17.29 19.32
C ALA A 592 11.17 -17.22 20.46
N ALA A 593 9.90 -16.96 20.14
CA ALA A 593 8.83 -16.89 21.14
C ALA A 593 8.68 -18.21 21.92
N ARG A 594 8.72 -19.36 21.24
CA ARG A 594 8.68 -20.68 21.88
C ARG A 594 9.90 -20.94 22.76
N ALA A 595 11.10 -20.61 22.30
CA ALA A 595 12.31 -20.83 23.07
C ALA A 595 12.31 -20.00 24.37
N ILE A 596 11.87 -18.74 24.30
CA ILE A 596 11.77 -17.85 25.46
C ILE A 596 10.72 -18.33 26.44
N ALA A 597 9.58 -18.81 25.95
CA ALA A 597 8.53 -19.37 26.80
C ALA A 597 8.98 -20.65 27.60
N MET A 598 10.04 -21.30 27.16
CA MET A 598 10.59 -22.49 27.81
C MET A 598 11.65 -22.17 28.88
N LEU A 599 12.07 -20.91 29.02
CA LEU A 599 13.08 -20.51 30.02
C LEU A 599 12.51 -20.63 31.43
N ASP A 600 13.39 -21.04 32.35
CA ASP A 600 13.10 -21.04 33.78
C ASP A 600 13.49 -19.68 34.37
N GLU A 601 12.65 -18.68 34.14
CA GLU A 601 12.81 -17.30 34.62
C GLU A 601 11.59 -16.89 35.47
N PRO A 602 11.71 -15.91 36.37
CA PRO A 602 10.59 -15.40 37.19
C PRO A 602 9.43 -14.86 36.34
N ASP A 603 8.19 -15.01 36.83
CA ASP A 603 6.97 -14.61 36.11
C ASP A 603 6.88 -13.11 35.85
N ASP A 604 7.45 -12.29 36.71
CA ASP A 604 7.53 -10.83 36.57
C ASP A 604 8.54 -10.37 35.51
N TRP A 605 9.50 -11.24 35.15
CA TRP A 605 10.53 -10.98 34.16
C TRP A 605 10.35 -11.70 32.83
N ASN A 606 9.50 -12.74 32.77
CA ASN A 606 9.26 -13.50 31.54
C ASN A 606 7.77 -13.82 31.38
N GLU A 607 7.01 -12.90 30.78
CA GLU A 607 5.59 -13.09 30.52
C GLU A 607 5.30 -14.28 29.58
N PRO A 608 6.05 -14.55 28.49
CA PRO A 608 5.89 -15.78 27.71
C PRO A 608 5.98 -17.08 28.54
N ALA A 609 6.92 -17.15 29.47
CA ALA A 609 7.05 -18.33 30.34
C ALA A 609 5.94 -18.41 31.39
N ALA A 610 5.55 -17.28 31.96
CA ALA A 610 4.41 -17.17 32.87
C ALA A 610 3.09 -17.58 32.19
N ALA A 611 2.84 -17.10 30.96
CA ALA A 611 1.67 -17.51 30.17
C ALA A 611 1.66 -19.03 29.91
N ARG A 612 2.81 -19.59 29.53
CA ARG A 612 2.92 -21.07 29.39
C ARG A 612 2.57 -21.82 30.68
N ARG A 613 3.07 -21.35 31.85
CA ARG A 613 2.76 -21.96 33.15
C ARG A 613 1.27 -21.90 33.53
N ARG A 614 0.58 -20.86 33.07
CA ARG A 614 -0.89 -20.72 33.20
C ARG A 614 -1.69 -21.54 32.18
N GLY A 615 -1.03 -22.24 31.26
CA GLY A 615 -1.68 -23.00 30.18
C GLY A 615 -2.12 -22.17 28.99
N GLU A 616 -1.63 -20.94 28.88
CA GLU A 616 -1.93 -19.99 27.78
C GLU A 616 -0.91 -20.12 26.63
N ALA A 617 -0.28 -21.28 26.51
CA ALA A 617 0.62 -21.59 25.41
C ALA A 617 -0.16 -21.63 24.09
N GLY A 618 0.39 -21.04 23.02
CA GLY A 618 -0.26 -20.99 21.70
C GLY A 618 0.64 -20.31 20.68
N ALA A 619 0.14 -20.18 19.45
CA ALA A 619 0.81 -19.44 18.39
C ALA A 619 1.05 -17.98 18.78
N ARG A 620 2.07 -17.39 18.15
CA ARG A 620 2.44 -15.98 18.32
C ARG A 620 2.44 -15.21 17.01
N VAL A 621 2.36 -15.91 15.87
CA VAL A 621 2.32 -15.30 14.54
C VAL A 621 0.98 -15.64 13.91
N PHE A 622 0.21 -14.63 13.57
CA PHE A 622 -1.12 -14.73 13.00
C PHE A 622 -1.24 -13.88 11.73
N GLY A 623 -2.21 -14.18 10.89
CA GLY A 623 -2.51 -13.42 9.67
C GLY A 623 -3.70 -13.95 8.93
N ALA A 624 -3.90 -13.47 7.72
CA ALA A 624 -4.95 -13.99 6.85
C ALA A 624 -4.63 -15.40 6.37
N ALA A 625 -5.66 -16.17 6.02
CA ALA A 625 -5.50 -17.50 5.41
C ALA A 625 -4.55 -17.48 4.22
N PRO A 626 -3.90 -18.60 3.87
CA PRO A 626 -3.05 -18.68 2.67
C PRO A 626 -3.77 -18.17 1.43
N GLY A 627 -3.08 -17.30 0.67
CA GLY A 627 -3.64 -16.67 -0.54
C GLY A 627 -4.60 -15.51 -0.27
N ARG A 628 -5.05 -15.26 0.96
CA ARG A 628 -5.90 -14.11 1.32
C ARG A 628 -5.06 -12.92 1.78
N TYR A 629 -5.59 -11.71 1.51
CA TYR A 629 -4.97 -10.42 1.83
C TYR A 629 -5.98 -9.50 2.51
N GLY A 630 -5.51 -8.44 3.21
CA GLY A 630 -6.35 -7.49 3.93
C GLY A 630 -6.84 -7.99 5.29
N ALA A 631 -7.61 -7.17 5.98
CA ALA A 631 -8.24 -7.45 7.27
C ALA A 631 -9.78 -7.31 7.25
N ALA A 632 -10.36 -6.96 6.11
CA ALA A 632 -11.81 -6.92 5.80
C ALA A 632 -12.62 -5.85 6.55
N VAL A 633 -12.00 -4.93 7.27
CA VAL A 633 -12.69 -3.91 8.08
C VAL A 633 -12.93 -2.64 7.29
N ALA A 634 -11.90 -2.13 6.59
CA ALA A 634 -12.00 -0.87 5.87
C ALA A 634 -13.07 -0.94 4.77
N ASP A 635 -13.08 -2.01 3.98
CA ASP A 635 -14.09 -2.19 2.95
C ASP A 635 -15.49 -2.27 3.52
N ARG A 636 -15.69 -3.06 4.58
CA ARG A 636 -16.99 -3.19 5.24
C ARG A 636 -17.48 -1.87 5.83
N ALA A 637 -16.58 -1.12 6.47
CA ALA A 637 -16.88 0.20 7.02
C ALA A 637 -17.32 1.18 5.93
N LEU A 638 -16.58 1.22 4.81
CA LEU A 638 -16.80 2.12 3.71
C LEU A 638 -18.02 1.77 2.83
N ASP A 639 -18.42 0.51 2.80
CA ASP A 639 -19.62 0.05 2.10
C ASP A 639 -20.89 0.26 2.91
N GLY A 640 -20.74 0.59 4.20
CA GLY A 640 -21.87 0.77 5.10
C GLY A 640 -22.53 -0.54 5.56
N ASP A 641 -21.89 -1.69 5.27
CA ASP A 641 -22.39 -3.03 5.59
C ASP A 641 -21.99 -3.44 7.02
N TRP A 642 -22.41 -2.65 7.98
CA TRP A 642 -22.19 -2.88 9.40
C TRP A 642 -23.20 -2.09 10.24
N SER A 643 -23.62 -2.67 11.37
CA SER A 643 -24.55 -2.06 12.31
C SER A 643 -23.84 -1.51 13.56
N GLY A 644 -22.70 -2.10 13.92
CA GLY A 644 -21.90 -1.71 15.08
C GLY A 644 -20.46 -2.19 14.98
N ARG A 645 -19.59 -1.66 15.85
CA ARG A 645 -18.16 -2.01 15.88
C ARG A 645 -17.90 -3.49 16.11
N ASP A 646 -18.80 -4.19 16.82
CA ASP A 646 -18.69 -5.62 17.07
C ASP A 646 -18.66 -6.44 15.77
N GLU A 647 -19.40 -6.01 14.73
CA GLU A 647 -19.39 -6.67 13.44
C GLU A 647 -18.07 -6.44 12.69
N LEU A 648 -17.48 -5.24 12.82
CA LEU A 648 -16.15 -4.94 12.28
C LEU A 648 -15.08 -5.76 12.99
N GLY A 649 -15.17 -5.88 14.33
CA GLY A 649 -14.28 -6.71 15.13
C GLY A 649 -14.38 -8.19 14.78
N ALA A 650 -15.59 -8.71 14.59
CA ALA A 650 -15.82 -10.10 14.17
C ALA A 650 -15.24 -10.38 12.78
N ALA A 651 -15.38 -9.43 11.83
CA ALA A 651 -14.79 -9.55 10.49
C ALA A 651 -13.26 -9.59 10.55
N TYR A 652 -12.65 -8.72 11.38
CA TYR A 652 -11.20 -8.72 11.61
C TYR A 652 -10.69 -10.05 12.15
N LEU A 653 -11.35 -10.59 13.19
CA LEU A 653 -10.99 -11.88 13.79
C LEU A 653 -11.10 -13.01 12.77
N ALA A 654 -12.18 -13.05 11.99
CA ALA A 654 -12.37 -14.05 10.95
C ALA A 654 -11.28 -13.98 9.87
N ALA A 655 -10.87 -12.77 9.48
CA ALA A 655 -9.86 -12.55 8.46
C ALA A 655 -8.41 -12.79 8.94
N SER A 656 -8.12 -12.66 10.25
CA SER A 656 -6.74 -12.61 10.77
C SER A 656 -6.36 -13.77 11.69
N SER A 657 -7.27 -14.73 12.00
CA SER A 657 -7.05 -15.80 12.98
C SER A 657 -6.39 -17.07 12.44
N HIS A 658 -5.53 -16.97 11.41
CA HIS A 658 -4.72 -18.10 10.97
C HIS A 658 -3.33 -18.03 11.62
N ALA A 659 -2.98 -19.06 12.39
CA ALA A 659 -1.67 -19.20 13.01
C ALA A 659 -0.64 -19.70 12.01
N TYR A 660 0.56 -19.14 12.07
CA TYR A 660 1.72 -19.49 11.26
C TYR A 660 2.88 -19.89 12.16
N GLY A 661 3.74 -20.77 11.65
CA GLY A 661 4.87 -21.30 12.41
C GLY A 661 4.64 -22.76 12.79
N GLY A 662 5.19 -23.21 13.94
CA GLY A 662 5.17 -24.59 14.35
C GLY A 662 6.15 -25.48 13.58
N PRO A 663 6.29 -26.78 13.98
CA PRO A 663 7.25 -27.69 13.35
C PRO A 663 6.97 -27.95 11.87
N GLU A 664 5.73 -27.80 11.44
CA GLU A 664 5.25 -28.10 10.08
C GLU A 664 5.10 -26.84 9.21
N GLY A 665 5.23 -25.63 9.77
CA GLY A 665 5.10 -24.36 9.01
C GLY A 665 3.73 -24.13 8.39
N ALA A 666 2.73 -24.95 8.73
CA ALA A 666 1.41 -24.92 8.14
C ALA A 666 0.53 -23.81 8.73
N ALA A 667 -0.25 -23.15 7.87
CA ALA A 667 -1.31 -22.26 8.33
C ALA A 667 -2.48 -23.08 8.89
N GLN A 668 -2.92 -22.73 10.08
CA GLN A 668 -4.07 -23.39 10.72
C GLN A 668 -4.97 -22.33 11.37
N ALA A 669 -6.28 -22.45 11.17
CA ALA A 669 -7.23 -21.60 11.89
C ALA A 669 -7.07 -21.81 13.39
N ASP A 670 -6.88 -20.73 14.14
CA ASP A 670 -6.56 -20.80 15.57
C ASP A 670 -7.34 -19.75 16.37
N ALA A 671 -8.25 -20.22 17.22
CA ALA A 671 -9.08 -19.36 18.08
C ALA A 671 -8.28 -18.63 19.17
N SER A 672 -6.99 -18.98 19.41
CA SER A 672 -6.16 -18.34 20.43
C SER A 672 -5.86 -16.88 20.14
N PHE A 673 -6.00 -16.41 18.87
CA PHE A 673 -5.81 -15.01 18.51
C PHE A 673 -6.74 -14.07 19.30
N SER A 674 -8.02 -14.44 19.47
CA SER A 674 -8.96 -13.66 20.29
C SER A 674 -8.52 -13.57 21.75
N ALA A 675 -7.96 -14.65 22.32
CA ALA A 675 -7.41 -14.62 23.66
C ALA A 675 -6.18 -13.72 23.78
N ARG A 676 -5.34 -13.68 22.73
CA ARG A 676 -4.19 -12.79 22.64
C ARG A 676 -4.58 -11.31 22.61
N ILE A 677 -5.56 -10.97 21.78
CA ILE A 677 -6.09 -9.59 21.71
C ILE A 677 -6.69 -9.18 23.05
N ARG A 678 -7.51 -10.06 23.69
CA ARG A 678 -8.13 -9.78 24.98
C ARG A 678 -7.11 -9.51 26.08
N ALA A 679 -5.96 -10.15 26.03
CA ALA A 679 -4.92 -10.04 27.04
C ALA A 679 -3.84 -8.99 26.73
N ALA A 680 -3.92 -8.30 25.58
CA ALA A 680 -2.93 -7.31 25.16
C ALA A 680 -3.02 -6.04 26.00
N ASP A 681 -1.88 -5.51 26.41
CA ASP A 681 -1.74 -4.19 27.04
C ASP A 681 -1.70 -3.10 25.97
N ALA A 682 -1.01 -3.38 24.86
CA ALA A 682 -0.86 -2.45 23.77
C ALA A 682 -0.89 -3.14 22.39
N PHE A 683 -1.30 -2.36 21.38
CA PHE A 683 -1.09 -2.62 19.96
C PHE A 683 -0.09 -1.62 19.38
N VAL A 684 0.81 -2.07 18.52
CA VAL A 684 1.83 -1.22 17.89
C VAL A 684 1.77 -1.36 16.38
N HIS A 685 1.50 -0.25 15.69
CA HIS A 685 1.66 -0.09 14.26
C HIS A 685 2.93 0.70 13.95
N ILE A 686 3.67 0.29 12.91
CA ILE A 686 4.95 0.93 12.56
C ILE A 686 4.79 1.70 11.25
N SER A 687 4.98 3.02 11.31
CA SER A 687 5.12 3.91 10.16
C SER A 687 6.61 4.15 9.89
N ASP A 688 7.15 3.55 8.83
CA ASP A 688 8.58 3.57 8.55
C ASP A 688 9.00 4.66 7.55
N THR A 689 8.06 5.41 6.98
CA THR A 689 8.38 6.45 5.99
C THR A 689 7.58 7.73 6.22
N ALA A 690 8.27 8.85 6.17
CA ALA A 690 7.66 10.18 6.27
C ALA A 690 6.71 10.53 5.10
N GLY A 691 6.84 9.82 3.98
CA GLY A 691 5.99 10.01 2.80
C GLY A 691 4.63 9.32 2.87
N ARG A 692 4.34 8.55 3.92
CA ARG A 692 3.04 7.87 4.11
C ARG A 692 2.68 7.86 5.58
N ASP A 693 1.67 8.60 5.94
CA ASP A 693 1.08 8.53 7.27
C ASP A 693 -0.13 7.57 7.33
N ILE A 694 -0.65 7.34 8.52
CA ILE A 694 -1.77 6.39 8.74
C ILE A 694 -3.10 6.83 8.12
N LEU A 695 -3.24 8.07 7.66
CA LEU A 695 -4.41 8.58 6.93
C LEU A 695 -4.23 8.59 5.40
N GLU A 696 -3.06 8.27 4.88
CA GLU A 696 -2.82 8.15 3.42
C GLU A 696 -3.08 6.75 2.88
N ALA A 697 -3.21 5.75 3.75
CA ALA A 697 -3.43 4.38 3.34
C ALA A 697 -4.56 3.74 4.17
N SER A 698 -5.65 3.36 3.52
CA SER A 698 -6.75 2.62 4.16
C SER A 698 -6.30 1.33 4.84
N ASN A 699 -5.16 0.77 4.44
CA ASN A 699 -4.57 -0.44 5.02
C ASN A 699 -4.21 -0.28 6.51
N ALA A 700 -3.69 0.88 6.93
CA ALA A 700 -3.40 1.14 8.34
C ALA A 700 -4.70 1.13 9.15
N ALA A 701 -5.73 1.85 8.68
CA ALA A 701 -7.05 1.87 9.31
C ALA A 701 -7.73 0.48 9.34
N ASP A 702 -7.52 -0.34 8.31
CA ASP A 702 -8.04 -1.72 8.22
C ASP A 702 -7.48 -2.60 9.35
N VAL A 703 -6.20 -2.47 9.68
CA VAL A 703 -5.55 -3.30 10.70
C VAL A 703 -5.67 -2.69 12.09
N ILE A 704 -5.32 -1.42 12.28
CA ILE A 704 -5.40 -0.74 13.58
C ILE A 704 -6.86 -0.70 14.05
N GLY A 705 -7.75 -0.22 13.17
CA GLY A 705 -9.18 -0.13 13.46
C GLY A 705 -9.82 -1.49 13.69
N GLY A 706 -9.44 -2.49 12.87
CA GLY A 706 -9.92 -3.86 13.03
C GLY A 706 -9.53 -4.47 14.36
N LEU A 707 -8.28 -4.29 14.79
CA LEU A 707 -7.82 -4.76 16.09
C LEU A 707 -8.54 -4.04 17.25
N ALA A 708 -8.70 -2.72 17.14
CA ALA A 708 -9.43 -1.94 18.15
C ALA A 708 -10.88 -2.39 18.29
N ALA A 709 -11.58 -2.56 17.15
CA ALA A 709 -12.95 -3.07 17.13
C ALA A 709 -13.05 -4.50 17.69
N ALA A 710 -12.09 -5.37 17.36
CA ALA A 710 -12.01 -6.73 17.93
C ALA A 710 -11.77 -6.72 19.44
N ALA A 711 -10.84 -5.88 19.92
CA ALA A 711 -10.57 -5.74 21.35
C ALA A 711 -11.82 -5.27 22.11
N GLN A 712 -12.51 -4.25 21.58
CA GLN A 712 -13.75 -3.75 22.17
C GLN A 712 -14.84 -4.83 22.24
N SER A 713 -15.03 -5.60 21.15
CA SER A 713 -15.99 -6.73 21.14
C SER A 713 -15.64 -7.84 22.11
N LEU A 714 -14.37 -7.96 22.49
CA LEU A 714 -13.86 -8.91 23.49
C LEU A 714 -13.85 -8.33 24.91
N GLY A 715 -14.32 -7.06 25.10
CA GLY A 715 -14.44 -6.39 26.39
C GLY A 715 -13.11 -5.83 26.92
N THR A 716 -12.16 -5.50 26.06
CA THR A 716 -10.87 -4.90 26.41
C THR A 716 -10.54 -3.71 25.50
N ALA A 717 -9.61 -2.85 25.95
CA ALA A 717 -9.17 -1.68 25.21
C ALA A 717 -7.65 -1.47 25.38
N PRO A 718 -6.82 -2.19 24.64
CA PRO A 718 -5.38 -1.99 24.69
C PRO A 718 -5.02 -0.61 24.17
N VAL A 719 -3.91 -0.04 24.65
CA VAL A 719 -3.42 1.24 24.12
C VAL A 719 -2.97 1.05 22.66
N LEU A 720 -3.44 1.93 21.78
CA LEU A 720 -3.09 1.89 20.37
C LEU A 720 -1.93 2.84 20.11
N TYR A 721 -0.75 2.32 19.75
CA TYR A 721 0.42 3.11 19.41
C TYR A 721 0.68 3.12 17.90
N SER A 722 0.97 4.29 17.37
CA SER A 722 1.62 4.54 16.08
C SER A 722 3.09 4.86 16.36
N LEU A 723 3.98 3.99 15.92
CA LEU A 723 5.42 4.18 16.04
C LEU A 723 5.97 4.76 14.74
N ASP A 724 6.35 6.03 14.78
CA ASP A 724 7.03 6.70 13.68
C ASP A 724 8.54 6.35 13.72
N SER A 725 8.98 5.52 12.80
CA SER A 725 10.37 5.14 12.59
C SER A 725 10.94 5.70 11.28
N SER A 726 10.31 6.73 10.70
CA SER A 726 10.80 7.41 9.50
C SER A 726 12.19 8.00 9.70
N ASN A 727 12.47 8.51 10.93
CA ASN A 727 13.82 8.74 11.43
C ASN A 727 14.22 7.57 12.35
N PRO A 728 14.92 6.56 11.83
CA PRO A 728 15.16 5.33 12.57
C PRO A 728 16.13 5.49 13.77
N GLU A 729 16.91 6.57 13.82
CA GLU A 729 17.80 6.87 14.94
C GLU A 729 17.08 7.55 16.12
N ALA A 730 15.89 8.12 15.86
CA ALA A 730 15.06 8.79 16.85
C ALA A 730 13.57 8.42 16.66
N PRO A 731 13.18 7.13 16.81
CA PRO A 731 11.80 6.71 16.66
C PRO A 731 10.91 7.36 17.73
N LYS A 732 9.71 7.77 17.32
CA LYS A 732 8.71 8.42 18.20
C LYS A 732 7.45 7.56 18.30
N ALA A 733 7.10 7.11 19.50
CA ALA A 733 5.84 6.43 19.76
C ALA A 733 4.77 7.43 20.20
N ARG A 734 3.62 7.45 19.51
CA ARG A 734 2.44 8.26 19.83
C ARG A 734 1.23 7.35 19.98
N THR A 735 0.21 7.78 20.70
CA THR A 735 -1.08 7.12 20.55
C THR A 735 -1.63 7.36 19.15
N VAL A 736 -2.46 6.45 18.66
CA VAL A 736 -3.11 6.61 17.35
C VAL A 736 -3.97 7.88 17.32
N ALA A 737 -4.60 8.25 18.43
CA ALA A 737 -5.38 9.50 18.54
C ALA A 737 -4.49 10.74 18.37
N GLU A 738 -3.33 10.79 19.04
CA GLU A 738 -2.36 11.87 18.88
C GLU A 738 -1.84 11.97 17.44
N ASP A 739 -1.55 10.82 16.81
CA ASP A 739 -1.02 10.80 15.45
C ASP A 739 -2.06 11.23 14.41
N ILE A 740 -3.32 10.75 14.53
CA ILE A 740 -4.44 11.22 13.67
C ILE A 740 -4.62 12.73 13.82
N ALA A 741 -4.64 13.25 15.05
CA ALA A 741 -4.81 14.67 15.29
C ALA A 741 -3.67 15.50 14.70
N ARG A 742 -2.42 15.03 14.88
CA ARG A 742 -1.23 15.64 14.28
C ARG A 742 -1.34 15.72 12.76
N ILE A 743 -1.79 14.63 12.11
CA ILE A 743 -1.96 14.56 10.66
C ILE A 743 -3.10 15.47 10.19
N VAL A 744 -4.25 15.47 10.87
CA VAL A 744 -5.37 16.35 10.50
C VAL A 744 -4.95 17.81 10.58
N HIS A 745 -4.35 18.25 11.69
CA HIS A 745 -3.98 19.65 11.89
C HIS A 745 -2.71 20.07 11.13
N GLY A 746 -1.77 19.16 10.91
CA GLY A 746 -0.49 19.45 10.25
C GLY A 746 -0.54 19.29 8.74
N ARG A 747 -1.38 18.35 8.22
CA ARG A 747 -1.43 18.04 6.80
C ARG A 747 -2.81 18.31 6.18
N LEU A 748 -3.87 17.66 6.65
CA LEU A 748 -5.18 17.72 5.96
C LEU A 748 -5.78 19.13 5.93
N THR A 749 -5.53 19.95 6.94
CA THR A 749 -5.98 21.35 6.99
C THR A 749 -4.95 22.34 6.46
N HIS A 750 -3.76 21.89 6.07
CA HIS A 750 -2.68 22.76 5.64
C HIS A 750 -2.93 23.32 4.22
N PRO A 751 -2.99 24.66 4.02
CA PRO A 751 -3.35 25.24 2.73
C PRO A 751 -2.42 24.81 1.59
N ARG A 752 -1.11 24.65 1.85
CA ARG A 752 -0.16 24.21 0.84
C ARG A 752 -0.40 22.77 0.40
N TRP A 753 -0.68 21.84 1.33
CA TRP A 753 -1.01 20.47 0.99
C TRP A 753 -2.27 20.39 0.12
N ILE A 754 -3.31 21.13 0.50
CA ILE A 754 -4.56 21.21 -0.28
C ILE A 754 -4.27 21.74 -1.69
N ALA A 755 -3.55 22.86 -1.79
CA ALA A 755 -3.25 23.51 -3.07
C ALA A 755 -2.35 22.64 -3.95
N SER A 756 -1.29 22.03 -3.39
CA SER A 756 -0.37 21.16 -4.15
C SER A 756 -1.08 19.92 -4.71
N HIS A 757 -1.99 19.31 -3.95
CA HIS A 757 -2.79 18.18 -4.44
C HIS A 757 -3.80 18.63 -5.49
N LEU A 758 -4.56 19.69 -5.25
CA LEU A 758 -5.52 20.20 -6.23
C LEU A 758 -4.87 20.67 -7.55
N ALA A 759 -3.57 21.01 -7.53
CA ALA A 759 -2.80 21.26 -8.74
C ALA A 759 -2.72 20.02 -9.67
N HIS A 760 -2.88 18.81 -9.13
CA HIS A 760 -2.94 17.55 -9.86
C HIS A 760 -4.36 17.15 -10.31
N GLY A 761 -5.32 18.09 -10.27
CA GLY A 761 -6.65 17.91 -10.81
C GLY A 761 -7.36 16.65 -10.30
N TRP A 762 -7.73 15.76 -11.25
CA TRP A 762 -8.47 14.53 -10.97
C TRP A 762 -7.85 13.68 -9.84
N ARG A 763 -6.55 13.42 -9.94
CA ARG A 763 -5.85 12.58 -8.95
C ARG A 763 -5.70 13.27 -7.60
N GLY A 764 -5.39 14.58 -7.60
CA GLY A 764 -5.26 15.32 -6.36
C GLY A 764 -6.55 15.38 -5.55
N ALA A 765 -7.69 15.62 -6.20
CA ALA A 765 -8.98 15.57 -5.52
C ALA A 765 -9.34 14.15 -5.02
N ALA A 766 -8.91 13.10 -5.72
CA ALA A 766 -9.08 11.72 -5.27
C ALA A 766 -8.28 11.42 -3.99
N GLU A 767 -7.10 12.02 -3.78
CA GLU A 767 -6.32 11.89 -2.54
C GLU A 767 -7.06 12.49 -1.33
N LEU A 768 -7.77 13.63 -1.53
CA LEU A 768 -8.61 14.21 -0.49
C LEU A 768 -9.76 13.25 -0.13
N ALA A 769 -10.41 12.64 -1.13
CA ALA A 769 -11.47 11.67 -0.89
C ALA A 769 -10.97 10.40 -0.18
N GLU A 770 -9.73 9.99 -0.43
CA GLU A 770 -9.09 8.87 0.29
C GLU A 770 -8.86 9.20 1.76
N ALA A 771 -8.31 10.38 2.03
CA ALA A 771 -8.00 10.80 3.39
C ALA A 771 -9.27 10.85 4.26
N ILE A 772 -10.41 11.35 3.72
CA ILE A 772 -11.67 11.38 4.47
C ILE A 772 -12.27 10.00 4.67
N ASP A 773 -12.13 9.08 3.70
CA ASP A 773 -12.56 7.70 3.85
C ASP A 773 -11.74 6.99 4.95
N THR A 774 -10.42 7.21 4.98
CA THR A 774 -9.54 6.62 6.01
C THR A 774 -9.87 7.18 7.40
N LEU A 775 -10.08 8.50 7.51
CA LEU A 775 -10.52 9.13 8.76
C LEU A 775 -11.86 8.55 9.25
N PHE A 776 -12.80 8.32 8.32
CA PHE A 776 -14.08 7.68 8.62
C PHE A 776 -13.90 6.23 9.13
N VAL A 777 -13.02 5.44 8.51
CA VAL A 777 -12.75 4.06 8.97
C VAL A 777 -12.21 4.06 10.40
N PHE A 778 -11.29 4.96 10.72
CA PHE A 778 -10.81 5.13 12.10
C PHE A 778 -11.94 5.52 13.06
N ALA A 779 -12.81 6.47 12.68
CA ALA A 779 -13.95 6.85 13.51
C ALA A 779 -14.96 5.70 13.72
N ALA A 780 -15.19 4.90 12.67
CA ALA A 780 -16.08 3.73 12.73
C ALA A 780 -15.54 2.62 13.64
N SER A 781 -14.23 2.45 13.72
CA SER A 781 -13.59 1.28 14.33
C SER A 781 -12.83 1.59 15.64
N THR A 782 -12.58 2.88 15.95
CA THR A 782 -11.83 3.30 17.14
C THR A 782 -12.50 4.51 17.81
N ASP A 783 -12.01 4.86 19.01
CA ASP A 783 -12.35 6.13 19.68
C ASP A 783 -11.26 7.21 19.45
N ALA A 784 -10.38 7.02 18.46
CA ALA A 784 -9.25 7.91 18.19
C ALA A 784 -9.62 9.18 17.40
N VAL A 785 -10.85 9.29 16.87
CA VAL A 785 -11.28 10.42 16.04
C VAL A 785 -12.39 11.18 16.75
N SER A 786 -12.10 12.42 17.12
CA SER A 786 -13.07 13.32 17.75
C SER A 786 -13.89 14.12 16.73
N ASP A 787 -15.02 14.66 17.18
CA ASP A 787 -15.86 15.58 16.39
C ASP A 787 -15.06 16.79 15.87
N GLY A 788 -14.12 17.30 16.66
CA GLY A 788 -13.27 18.45 16.32
C GLY A 788 -12.38 18.21 15.11
N LEU A 789 -11.94 16.97 14.89
CA LEU A 789 -11.11 16.62 13.71
C LEU A 789 -11.91 16.64 12.42
N PHE A 790 -13.14 16.13 12.42
CA PHE A 790 -14.05 16.28 11.29
C PHE A 790 -14.42 17.74 11.04
N ASP A 791 -14.69 18.52 12.11
CA ASP A 791 -14.96 19.95 11.99
C ASP A 791 -13.79 20.72 11.37
N ALA A 792 -12.55 20.38 11.72
CA ALA A 792 -11.35 21.00 11.15
C ALA A 792 -11.24 20.71 9.64
N VAL A 793 -11.40 19.44 9.22
CA VAL A 793 -11.39 19.07 7.80
C VAL A 793 -12.55 19.73 7.05
N PHE A 794 -13.76 19.70 7.60
CA PHE A 794 -14.93 20.36 7.01
C PHE A 794 -14.67 21.86 6.80
N GLN A 795 -14.09 22.53 7.77
CA GLN A 795 -13.78 23.95 7.68
C GLN A 795 -12.75 24.25 6.60
N ALA A 796 -11.70 23.44 6.49
CA ALA A 796 -10.63 23.64 5.54
C ALA A 796 -11.04 23.31 4.09
N TRP A 797 -11.93 22.34 3.87
CA TRP A 797 -12.27 21.87 2.54
C TRP A 797 -13.66 22.30 2.06
N CYS A 798 -14.67 22.13 2.90
CA CYS A 798 -16.07 22.24 2.52
C CYS A 798 -16.66 23.63 2.78
N ALA A 799 -16.25 24.29 3.86
CA ALA A 799 -16.71 25.64 4.22
C ALA A 799 -15.93 26.74 3.47
N ASP A 800 -14.72 26.44 2.98
CA ASP A 800 -14.00 27.31 2.05
C ASP A 800 -14.56 27.13 0.64
N ALA A 801 -15.31 28.13 0.15
CA ALA A 801 -15.97 28.07 -1.14
C ALA A 801 -14.97 27.93 -2.32
N ALA A 802 -13.76 28.50 -2.20
CA ALA A 802 -12.74 28.40 -3.25
C ALA A 802 -12.16 26.99 -3.32
N VAL A 803 -11.83 26.40 -2.17
CA VAL A 803 -11.33 25.03 -2.09
C VAL A 803 -12.39 24.04 -2.57
N TRP A 804 -13.64 24.18 -2.09
CA TRP A 804 -14.71 23.27 -2.50
C TRP A 804 -14.98 23.31 -4.00
N SER A 805 -15.09 24.52 -4.56
CA SER A 805 -15.28 24.70 -6.02
C SER A 805 -14.10 24.11 -6.82
N ALA A 806 -12.88 24.20 -6.29
CA ALA A 806 -11.71 23.59 -6.93
C ALA A 806 -11.77 22.05 -6.91
N ILE A 807 -12.24 21.45 -5.80
CA ILE A 807 -12.45 19.99 -5.70
C ILE A 807 -13.52 19.54 -6.70
N GLU A 808 -14.68 20.21 -6.73
CA GLU A 808 -15.77 19.89 -7.67
C GLU A 808 -15.34 20.04 -9.13
N ALA A 809 -14.61 21.09 -9.45
CA ALA A 809 -14.09 21.31 -10.79
C ALA A 809 -13.02 20.29 -11.20
N ALA A 810 -12.18 19.85 -10.26
CA ALA A 810 -11.12 18.88 -10.51
C ALA A 810 -11.68 17.45 -10.68
N ASN A 811 -12.62 17.05 -9.81
CA ASN A 811 -13.16 15.67 -9.77
C ASN A 811 -14.53 15.66 -9.06
N ALA A 812 -15.61 15.91 -9.80
CA ALA A 812 -16.96 15.95 -9.25
C ALA A 812 -17.38 14.64 -8.53
N PRO A 813 -17.07 13.43 -9.04
CA PRO A 813 -17.27 12.19 -8.29
C PRO A 813 -16.54 12.12 -6.94
N ALA A 814 -15.31 12.65 -6.83
CA ALA A 814 -14.59 12.72 -5.57
C ALA A 814 -15.24 13.71 -4.58
N ALA A 815 -15.68 14.87 -5.06
CA ALA A 815 -16.43 15.84 -4.26
C ALA A 815 -17.73 15.21 -3.68
N GLU A 816 -18.48 14.49 -4.50
CA GLU A 816 -19.67 13.78 -4.04
C GLU A 816 -19.35 12.66 -3.05
N ALA A 817 -18.25 11.93 -3.24
CA ALA A 817 -17.80 10.92 -2.29
C ALA A 817 -17.43 11.53 -0.93
N ILE A 818 -16.74 12.68 -0.90
CA ILE A 818 -16.43 13.41 0.33
C ILE A 818 -17.72 13.82 1.04
N ARG A 819 -18.68 14.43 0.32
CA ARG A 819 -19.97 14.85 0.88
C ARG A 819 -20.75 13.66 1.44
N ALA A 820 -20.84 12.56 0.69
CA ALA A 820 -21.55 11.36 1.10
C ALA A 820 -20.91 10.72 2.34
N ARG A 821 -19.59 10.73 2.44
CA ARG A 821 -18.84 10.17 3.58
C ARG A 821 -19.07 11.00 4.86
N LEU A 822 -19.00 12.31 4.74
CA LEU A 822 -19.31 13.21 5.87
C LEU A 822 -20.78 13.08 6.31
N ALA A 823 -21.72 12.94 5.36
CA ALA A 823 -23.12 12.69 5.67
C ALA A 823 -23.34 11.36 6.39
N GLU A 824 -22.59 10.32 6.00
CA GLU A 824 -22.65 9.01 6.67
C GLU A 824 -22.06 9.07 8.07
N ALA A 825 -20.94 9.76 8.27
CA ALA A 825 -20.36 9.98 9.60
C ALA A 825 -21.38 10.66 10.55
N ALA A 826 -22.03 11.72 10.08
CA ALA A 826 -23.05 12.42 10.85
C ALA A 826 -24.28 11.52 11.13
N ARG A 827 -24.77 10.80 10.13
CA ARG A 827 -25.93 9.90 10.26
C ARG A 827 -25.69 8.76 11.26
N ARG A 828 -24.45 8.24 11.33
CA ARG A 828 -24.05 7.18 12.26
C ARG A 828 -23.67 7.68 13.66
N GLY A 829 -23.67 9.00 13.89
CA GLY A 829 -23.25 9.58 15.16
C GLY A 829 -21.75 9.52 15.40
N LEU A 830 -20.94 9.31 14.36
CA LEU A 830 -19.48 9.36 14.41
C LEU A 830 -18.95 10.79 14.36
N TRP A 831 -19.81 11.73 13.98
CA TRP A 831 -19.54 13.16 13.93
C TRP A 831 -20.77 13.97 14.30
N THR A 832 -20.65 14.79 15.31
CA THR A 832 -21.73 15.70 15.80
C THR A 832 -21.21 17.13 15.79
N SER A 833 -21.44 17.83 14.68
CA SER A 833 -21.03 19.23 14.55
C SER A 833 -22.06 20.18 15.15
N ARG A 834 -21.58 21.20 15.85
CA ARG A 834 -22.41 22.33 16.35
C ARG A 834 -22.54 23.46 15.31
N ARG A 835 -21.97 23.30 14.11
CA ARG A 835 -21.95 24.32 13.07
C ARG A 835 -23.19 24.21 12.19
N ASN A 836 -23.97 25.32 12.10
CA ASN A 836 -25.17 25.38 11.26
C ASN A 836 -24.89 25.13 9.76
N SER A 837 -23.71 25.51 9.28
CA SER A 837 -23.29 25.31 7.87
C SER A 837 -23.18 23.84 7.46
N VAL A 838 -22.86 22.95 8.40
CA VAL A 838 -22.72 21.51 8.14
C VAL A 838 -24.04 20.92 7.63
N GLY A 839 -25.15 21.17 8.34
CA GLY A 839 -26.46 20.65 7.93
C GLY A 839 -26.89 21.11 6.54
N ALA A 840 -26.61 22.37 6.19
CA ALA A 840 -26.90 22.92 4.87
C ALA A 840 -26.06 22.25 3.77
N PHE A 841 -24.76 22.06 4.02
CA PHE A 841 -23.82 21.41 3.09
C PHE A 841 -24.19 19.94 2.85
N LEU A 842 -24.48 19.17 3.91
CA LEU A 842 -24.87 17.77 3.80
C LEU A 842 -26.21 17.57 3.06
N ALA A 843 -27.09 18.59 3.11
CA ALA A 843 -28.32 18.62 2.32
C ALA A 843 -28.13 19.08 0.86
N GLY A 844 -26.88 19.18 0.37
CA GLY A 844 -26.56 19.59 -1.00
C GLY A 844 -26.70 21.09 -1.27
N LYS A 845 -26.79 21.93 -0.22
CA LYS A 845 -26.79 23.39 -0.34
C LYS A 845 -25.37 23.93 -0.16
N PRO A 846 -24.97 25.02 -0.83
CA PRO A 846 -23.65 25.61 -0.60
C PRO A 846 -23.49 26.01 0.87
N ALA A 847 -22.34 25.70 1.46
CA ALA A 847 -21.96 26.12 2.80
C ALA A 847 -21.52 27.60 2.77
N THR A 848 -22.46 28.52 2.62
CA THR A 848 -22.14 29.96 2.57
C THR A 848 -21.90 30.53 3.98
N ARG A 849 -20.90 31.39 4.10
CA ARG A 849 -20.55 32.13 5.33
C ARG A 849 -21.69 33.01 5.90
N GLU A 850 -22.73 33.29 5.10
CA GLU A 850 -23.89 34.13 5.46
C GLU A 850 -24.90 33.47 6.43
N ALA A 851 -24.72 32.18 6.77
CA ALA A 851 -25.58 31.49 7.73
C ALA A 851 -25.06 31.55 9.18
N ALA A 852 -24.03 32.35 9.45
CA ALA A 852 -23.34 32.42 10.74
C ALA A 852 -23.47 33.76 11.48
N GLU A 853 -24.40 34.68 11.06
CA GLU A 853 -24.83 35.84 11.84
C GLU A 853 -26.13 35.59 12.60
#